data_803c8ed0caec581be37d36a59a1e128b
#
_entry.id   803c8ed0caec581be37d36a59a1e128b
#
_cell.length_a   1.000
_cell.length_b   1.000
_cell.length_c   1.000
_cell.angle_alpha   90.00
_cell.angle_beta   90.00
_cell.angle_gamma   90.00
#
_symmetry.space_group_name_H-M   'P 1'
#
loop_
_entity.id
_entity.type
_entity.pdbx_description
1 polymer ?
#
loop_
_entity_poly.entity_id
_entity_poly.type
_entity_poly.pdbx_seq_one_letter_code
_entity_poly.pdbx_strand_id
1 'polypeptide(L)'
;MNRLFPLITTVLVAITGCTREQDRPVPCLSGTMTASLEAGTRVSLADDGAFSWAADDIITFFTDAGNRTYTLADGAGETVATFQGDAQGVTVLRGAVVPGDIAKDETTVTLPAEFTFSEGQTRAAMIATGIKDGKHASFKHLGGVIKVRYEGIPDDADRLVFTADAKIAGDFPISDGQIRTSSATTDNQVTVRIPQGAGPSAFYLPVPTGSFRFSVELFKGSEPIAGTRKETSSAVTIARRTLLLMDEIGAGDAQGSGTAEDPYVIVTAAQWNALANAANASDAASKACYRLASDIDFTGLTPVLFGTAESRPFKGSFNGNGHTVGNMTIKATTPSPAAPFGFTDGASLQGIRFKDIDISTNGYYCAGVTGYAKGTTIENCAVEGVLFSSGNLSNYSYTAGVAGRTSKCTIKDCTVRADITAISNQVGGFVGTSQNTVIERCALQDGSSVYGSYYAGGICGTALGEETRISACRSEGRVTAGNQCAGGIVAQLVQGTVQECCAGSRASIRSRGYDNGGIVGKILMGNATDGARLVIDRCAAYCDVTGLYENGGLIGLLNANKAGATVEVTNCAAVGGEITSTGKNSYSYALAAGLISFVQGTATIRIANCTARPGFVSGLIQSIGAFAGLIGYQSTATATAENCCTSATLGDFAFRGASLSDSGLKYYGSVLGRCSAQNVTYTRCHHDAGFAFCAAGSNTYETRDNCQALATQAMTDGTLLALMNEGKGSWSEWVADAEGYPVPAGIPADTNPKEKPVNPKRVSIIGDSISTFYGWMPNGYTSHYPNGSNCDVTTVEKTWWYRLIYDYMQNAVLDMNLSFSNSTVTENSDPNNTGQYWYGHDFCSRFVECNGMGRPDIIVIHGGTNDYGHNYGEQLAPGYTMRGAAPAKSVFDAIFADADACKTIADAENLDFSTFCHSYTKLLRMMQLRHPGVKIVCIIGDSVSAGIQTCIQTIADHYGAKVVDLLAVNGFRDTVYQTKYDTGHVHPDSNGMNFIANKIYTELGPWLEE
;
A
#
# COMPACT_ATOMS: atom_id res chain seq x y z
N MET A 1 16.69 21.83 -37.46
CA MET A 1 16.39 23.10 -38.19
C MET A 1 14.90 23.17 -38.37
N ASN A 2 14.34 24.31 -38.14
CA ASN A 2 12.95 24.71 -38.05
C ASN A 2 12.30 24.51 -36.69
N ARG A 3 12.55 25.48 -35.82
CA ARG A 3 11.76 25.73 -34.61
C ARG A 3 10.59 26.62 -35.03
N LEU A 4 9.36 26.10 -34.97
CA LEU A 4 8.16 26.93 -35.00
C LEU A 4 7.91 27.44 -33.58
N PHE A 5 7.91 28.78 -33.43
CA PHE A 5 7.42 29.47 -32.28
C PHE A 5 5.88 29.48 -32.33
N PRO A 6 5.18 29.32 -31.20
CA PRO A 6 3.74 29.59 -31.20
C PRO A 6 3.47 31.12 -31.25
N LEU A 7 2.47 31.45 -32.03
CA LEU A 7 1.97 32.80 -32.27
C LEU A 7 1.46 33.43 -30.98
N ILE A 8 1.97 34.63 -30.66
CA ILE A 8 1.38 35.53 -29.68
C ILE A 8 0.13 36.12 -30.31
N THR A 9 -1.03 35.85 -29.81
CA THR A 9 -2.29 36.45 -30.27
C THR A 9 -2.50 37.75 -29.52
N THR A 10 -2.10 38.86 -30.15
CA THR A 10 -2.41 40.20 -29.66
C THR A 10 -3.80 40.60 -30.18
N VAL A 11 -4.76 40.74 -29.30
CA VAL A 11 -6.06 41.35 -29.66
C VAL A 11 -5.92 42.87 -29.58
N LEU A 12 -5.79 43.49 -30.75
CA LEU A 12 -5.76 44.94 -30.88
C LEU A 12 -7.18 45.46 -31.25
N VAL A 13 -7.85 46.12 -30.35
CA VAL A 13 -9.08 46.84 -30.63
C VAL A 13 -8.72 48.34 -30.82
N ALA A 14 -8.78 48.81 -32.06
CA ALA A 14 -8.61 50.22 -32.40
C ALA A 14 -9.89 51.01 -32.13
N ILE A 15 -9.77 52.09 -31.39
CA ILE A 15 -10.83 53.11 -31.25
C ILE A 15 -10.34 54.44 -31.78
N THR A 16 -11.04 54.95 -32.77
CA THR A 16 -10.85 56.27 -33.36
C THR A 16 -11.60 57.34 -32.56
N GLY A 17 -10.94 58.46 -32.34
CA GLY A 17 -11.53 59.78 -32.16
C GLY A 17 -11.82 60.21 -30.72
N CYS A 18 -11.00 61.12 -30.18
CA CYS A 18 -11.36 62.00 -29.09
C CYS A 18 -11.23 63.45 -29.51
N THR A 19 -12.35 64.11 -29.56
CA THR A 19 -12.41 65.63 -29.61
C THR A 19 -12.29 66.14 -28.16
N ARG A 20 -11.45 67.21 -27.97
CA ARG A 20 -11.34 67.95 -26.73
C ARG A 20 -12.68 68.60 -26.35
N GLU A 21 -13.20 68.35 -25.16
CA GLU A 21 -14.25 69.11 -24.51
C GLU A 21 -13.60 70.08 -23.49
N GLN A 22 -14.02 71.31 -23.51
CA GLN A 22 -13.54 72.36 -22.61
C GLN A 22 -14.08 72.22 -21.18
N ASP A 23 -13.23 72.59 -20.16
CA ASP A 23 -13.53 72.58 -18.73
C ASP A 23 -14.81 73.33 -18.38
N ARG A 24 -15.84 72.59 -17.90
CA ARG A 24 -16.94 73.18 -17.09
C ARG A 24 -16.67 72.81 -15.62
N PRO A 25 -17.00 73.64 -14.65
CA PRO A 25 -16.87 73.30 -13.23
C PRO A 25 -17.74 72.07 -12.93
N VAL A 26 -17.14 71.07 -12.39
CA VAL A 26 -17.80 69.80 -12.04
C VAL A 26 -18.60 69.99 -10.73
N PRO A 27 -19.83 69.52 -10.61
CA PRO A 27 -20.63 69.61 -9.39
C PRO A 27 -19.96 68.90 -8.20
N CYS A 28 -20.34 69.33 -6.97
CA CYS A 28 -19.81 68.75 -5.70
C CYS A 28 -19.80 67.25 -5.69
N LEU A 29 -18.74 66.61 -5.14
CA LEU A 29 -18.63 65.19 -4.94
C LEU A 29 -19.81 64.66 -4.11
N SER A 30 -20.41 63.58 -4.49
CA SER A 30 -21.49 62.94 -3.74
C SER A 30 -20.89 61.95 -2.73
N GLY A 31 -21.51 61.82 -1.54
CA GLY A 31 -21.13 60.76 -0.57
C GLY A 31 -21.31 59.34 -1.08
N THR A 32 -22.07 59.18 -2.18
CA THR A 32 -22.24 57.90 -2.90
C THR A 32 -21.90 58.10 -4.36
N MET A 33 -21.01 57.29 -4.91
CA MET A 33 -20.52 57.38 -6.27
C MET A 33 -20.77 56.06 -7.03
N THR A 34 -21.24 56.14 -8.26
CA THR A 34 -21.25 55.02 -9.18
C THR A 34 -19.96 54.99 -9.99
N ALA A 35 -19.21 53.91 -9.92
CA ALA A 35 -17.99 53.72 -10.68
C ALA A 35 -18.22 52.65 -11.76
N SER A 36 -17.82 52.97 -12.99
CA SER A 36 -17.86 52.05 -14.11
C SER A 36 -16.45 51.80 -14.68
N LEU A 37 -16.17 50.61 -15.09
CA LEU A 37 -14.97 50.26 -15.83
C LEU A 37 -15.18 50.48 -17.32
N GLU A 38 -14.17 50.99 -18.02
CA GLU A 38 -14.18 51.08 -19.50
C GLU A 38 -14.45 49.70 -20.07
N ALA A 39 -15.26 49.58 -21.11
CA ALA A 39 -15.63 48.29 -21.73
C ALA A 39 -14.35 47.44 -22.01
N GLY A 40 -14.29 46.24 -21.45
CA GLY A 40 -13.08 45.38 -21.45
C GLY A 40 -12.04 45.70 -20.38
N THR A 41 -12.39 46.46 -19.32
CA THR A 41 -11.55 46.81 -18.15
C THR A 41 -12.18 46.27 -16.87
N ARG A 42 -11.41 45.59 -16.03
CA ARG A 42 -11.87 45.03 -14.74
C ARG A 42 -10.73 45.02 -13.71
N VAL A 43 -11.05 45.01 -12.42
CA VAL A 43 -10.07 45.05 -11.30
C VAL A 43 -9.77 43.65 -10.77
N SER A 44 -10.74 42.72 -10.75
CA SER A 44 -10.51 41.30 -10.59
C SER A 44 -10.64 40.59 -11.93
N LEU A 45 -9.82 39.58 -12.17
CA LEU A 45 -9.71 38.93 -13.48
C LEU A 45 -10.26 37.50 -13.43
N ALA A 46 -11.33 37.20 -14.19
CA ALA A 46 -11.75 35.83 -14.48
C ALA A 46 -10.86 35.20 -15.56
N ASP A 47 -10.88 33.88 -15.71
CA ASP A 47 -10.04 33.16 -16.68
C ASP A 47 -10.28 33.57 -18.15
N ASP A 48 -11.41 34.17 -18.46
CA ASP A 48 -11.77 34.73 -19.78
C ASP A 48 -11.17 36.11 -20.03
N GLY A 49 -10.37 36.69 -19.11
CA GLY A 49 -9.75 38.01 -19.23
C GLY A 49 -10.67 39.18 -18.89
N ALA A 50 -11.77 38.92 -18.23
CA ALA A 50 -12.76 39.92 -17.88
C ALA A 50 -12.56 40.48 -16.46
N PHE A 51 -12.49 41.82 -16.30
CA PHE A 51 -12.25 42.53 -15.01
C PHE A 51 -13.58 42.95 -14.35
N SER A 52 -13.68 42.78 -13.03
CA SER A 52 -14.81 43.22 -12.20
C SER A 52 -14.32 43.92 -10.92
N TRP A 53 -15.19 44.67 -10.24
CA TRP A 53 -14.90 45.29 -8.96
C TRP A 53 -14.74 44.20 -7.85
N ALA A 54 -13.73 44.36 -7.02
CA ALA A 54 -13.51 43.48 -5.85
C ALA A 54 -14.11 44.09 -4.57
N ALA A 55 -14.48 43.24 -3.61
CA ALA A 55 -15.18 43.69 -2.39
C ALA A 55 -14.39 44.70 -1.53
N ASP A 56 -13.06 44.72 -1.64
CA ASP A 56 -12.12 45.57 -0.91
C ASP A 56 -11.53 46.68 -1.76
N ASP A 57 -12.06 46.93 -2.96
CA ASP A 57 -11.60 48.02 -3.81
C ASP A 57 -11.83 49.39 -3.20
N ILE A 58 -10.81 50.24 -3.30
CA ILE A 58 -10.77 51.61 -2.80
C ILE A 58 -10.49 52.55 -3.93
N ILE A 59 -11.29 53.64 -4.04
CA ILE A 59 -11.07 54.72 -4.97
C ILE A 59 -10.59 55.94 -4.20
N THR A 60 -9.53 56.57 -4.67
CA THR A 60 -9.10 57.90 -4.17
C THR A 60 -9.48 58.99 -5.17
N PHE A 61 -10.31 59.93 -4.73
CA PHE A 61 -10.71 61.14 -5.46
C PHE A 61 -9.79 62.32 -5.10
N PHE A 62 -9.31 63.03 -6.13
CA PHE A 62 -8.52 64.25 -5.99
C PHE A 62 -9.46 65.46 -5.95
N THR A 63 -9.44 66.25 -4.86
CA THR A 63 -10.38 67.33 -4.62
C THR A 63 -9.66 68.60 -4.13
N ASP A 64 -10.36 69.74 -4.11
CA ASP A 64 -9.89 70.98 -3.53
C ASP A 64 -9.78 70.92 -2.00
N ALA A 65 -10.46 70.02 -1.36
CA ALA A 65 -10.41 69.78 0.08
C ALA A 65 -9.45 68.58 0.46
N GLY A 66 -8.49 68.26 -0.45
CA GLY A 66 -7.58 67.13 -0.33
C GLY A 66 -8.16 65.82 -0.88
N ASN A 67 -7.36 64.72 -0.81
CA ASN A 67 -7.76 63.42 -1.29
C ASN A 67 -8.91 62.86 -0.43
N ARG A 68 -9.88 62.20 -1.08
CA ARG A 68 -11.03 61.53 -0.45
C ARG A 68 -11.05 60.07 -0.86
N THR A 69 -11.08 59.19 0.11
CA THR A 69 -11.12 57.74 -0.09
C THR A 69 -12.55 57.23 -0.01
N TYR A 70 -12.95 56.42 -1.00
CA TYR A 70 -14.23 55.77 -1.08
C TYR A 70 -14.03 54.24 -1.14
N THR A 71 -14.81 53.54 -0.36
CA THR A 71 -14.82 52.05 -0.31
C THR A 71 -16.03 51.49 -1.05
N LEU A 72 -15.91 50.34 -1.62
CA LEU A 72 -16.99 49.66 -2.30
C LEU A 72 -18.14 49.36 -1.32
N ALA A 73 -19.35 49.75 -1.70
CA ALA A 73 -20.57 49.53 -0.93
C ALA A 73 -21.49 48.50 -1.58
N ASP A 74 -21.49 48.34 -2.90
CA ASP A 74 -22.30 47.38 -3.66
C ASP A 74 -21.71 47.19 -5.06
N GLY A 75 -22.00 46.02 -5.68
CA GLY A 75 -21.56 45.67 -7.05
C GLY A 75 -20.21 44.94 -7.11
N ALA A 76 -19.80 44.23 -6.06
CA ALA A 76 -18.65 43.32 -6.12
C ALA A 76 -18.93 42.18 -7.16
N GLY A 77 -17.96 41.92 -8.03
CA GLY A 77 -18.13 40.96 -9.15
C GLY A 77 -18.70 41.58 -10.44
N GLU A 78 -19.17 42.82 -10.41
CA GLU A 78 -19.76 43.55 -11.52
C GLU A 78 -18.80 44.53 -12.18
N THR A 79 -19.12 45.01 -13.38
CA THR A 79 -18.37 46.05 -14.10
C THR A 79 -18.77 47.47 -13.69
N VAL A 80 -19.88 47.60 -12.99
CA VAL A 80 -20.42 48.84 -12.43
C VAL A 80 -20.69 48.62 -10.97
N ALA A 81 -20.17 49.50 -10.10
CA ALA A 81 -20.30 49.37 -8.67
C ALA A 81 -20.60 50.71 -7.99
N THR A 82 -21.09 50.64 -6.76
CA THR A 82 -21.39 51.79 -5.91
C THR A 82 -20.35 51.88 -4.80
N PHE A 83 -19.74 53.08 -4.64
CA PHE A 83 -18.78 53.38 -3.61
C PHE A 83 -19.31 54.45 -2.64
N GLN A 84 -18.94 54.38 -1.39
CA GLN A 84 -19.31 55.36 -0.34
C GLN A 84 -18.07 55.96 0.32
N GLY A 85 -18.15 57.22 0.60
CA GLY A 85 -17.09 57.98 1.29
C GLY A 85 -17.56 59.36 1.76
N ASP A 86 -16.65 60.12 2.37
CA ASP A 86 -16.92 61.48 2.88
C ASP A 86 -16.71 62.53 1.78
N ALA A 87 -17.80 63.21 1.44
CA ALA A 87 -17.83 64.31 0.46
C ALA A 87 -17.85 65.69 1.12
N GLN A 88 -17.75 65.82 2.45
CA GLN A 88 -17.92 67.08 3.16
C GLN A 88 -16.83 68.10 2.79
N GLY A 89 -17.26 69.28 2.44
CA GLY A 89 -16.39 70.39 2.13
C GLY A 89 -15.74 70.38 0.73
N VAL A 90 -16.08 69.45 -0.13
CA VAL A 90 -15.58 69.35 -1.51
C VAL A 90 -16.38 70.23 -2.42
N THR A 91 -15.71 71.20 -3.12
CA THR A 91 -16.36 72.00 -4.10
C THR A 91 -15.83 71.82 -5.52
N VAL A 92 -14.65 71.17 -5.67
CA VAL A 92 -14.06 70.85 -6.96
C VAL A 92 -13.54 69.39 -6.95
N LEU A 93 -13.93 68.64 -7.93
CA LEU A 93 -13.45 67.30 -8.19
C LEU A 93 -12.56 67.25 -9.44
N ARG A 94 -11.29 66.86 -9.29
CA ARG A 94 -10.29 66.92 -10.35
C ARG A 94 -10.05 65.60 -11.07
N GLY A 95 -10.27 64.48 -10.37
CA GLY A 95 -10.12 63.12 -10.91
C GLY A 95 -10.17 62.06 -9.84
N ALA A 96 -10.02 60.81 -10.22
CA ALA A 96 -9.96 59.68 -9.29
C ALA A 96 -9.03 58.59 -9.80
N VAL A 97 -8.39 57.85 -8.87
CA VAL A 97 -7.48 56.74 -9.16
C VAL A 97 -7.91 55.48 -8.37
N VAL A 98 -7.71 54.35 -8.97
CA VAL A 98 -7.85 53.04 -8.36
C VAL A 98 -6.63 52.14 -8.72
N PRO A 99 -6.10 51.26 -7.84
CA PRO A 99 -6.40 51.18 -6.41
C PRO A 99 -6.11 52.47 -5.68
N GLY A 100 -6.90 52.85 -4.69
CA GLY A 100 -6.80 54.17 -4.03
C GLY A 100 -5.48 54.40 -3.30
N ASP A 101 -4.80 53.34 -2.87
CA ASP A 101 -3.53 53.39 -2.16
C ASP A 101 -2.32 53.74 -3.04
N ILE A 102 -2.44 53.65 -4.36
CA ILE A 102 -1.37 54.07 -5.32
C ILE A 102 -1.49 55.56 -5.76
N ALA A 103 -2.53 56.25 -5.35
CA ALA A 103 -2.76 57.64 -5.72
C ALA A 103 -1.80 58.58 -4.97
N LYS A 104 -0.78 59.13 -5.66
CA LYS A 104 0.10 60.13 -5.10
C LYS A 104 -0.51 61.53 -5.23
N ASP A 105 -0.86 61.89 -6.45
CA ASP A 105 -1.56 63.15 -6.79
C ASP A 105 -2.30 62.98 -8.12
N GLU A 106 -2.97 64.02 -8.60
CA GLU A 106 -3.73 64.02 -9.85
C GLU A 106 -2.91 63.76 -11.12
N THR A 107 -1.59 63.84 -11.03
CA THR A 107 -0.66 63.72 -12.15
C THR A 107 0.34 62.58 -12.00
N THR A 108 0.37 61.94 -10.85
CA THR A 108 1.35 60.89 -10.52
C THR A 108 0.71 59.76 -9.75
N VAL A 109 1.02 58.53 -10.15
CA VAL A 109 0.71 57.31 -9.40
C VAL A 109 2.00 56.59 -8.98
N THR A 110 1.98 55.94 -7.83
CA THR A 110 3.09 55.13 -7.33
C THR A 110 2.77 53.65 -7.49
N LEU A 111 3.42 52.93 -8.41
CA LEU A 111 3.34 51.49 -8.47
C LEU A 111 4.20 50.88 -7.34
N PRO A 112 3.66 50.01 -6.49
CA PRO A 112 4.39 49.44 -5.36
C PRO A 112 5.52 48.53 -5.82
N ALA A 113 6.70 48.67 -5.19
CA ALA A 113 7.82 47.77 -5.37
C ALA A 113 7.61 46.42 -4.64
N GLU A 114 6.65 46.38 -3.71
CA GLU A 114 6.28 45.16 -2.96
C GLU A 114 4.78 45.18 -2.62
N PHE A 115 4.12 43.99 -2.76
CA PHE A 115 2.76 43.80 -2.28
C PHE A 115 2.53 42.31 -1.95
N THR A 116 1.47 42.05 -1.16
CA THR A 116 1.11 40.69 -0.80
C THR A 116 0.15 40.09 -1.86
N PHE A 117 0.38 38.86 -2.23
CA PHE A 117 -0.50 38.11 -3.14
C PHE A 117 -1.92 38.03 -2.57
N SER A 118 -2.90 38.25 -3.43
CA SER A 118 -4.31 38.00 -3.18
C SER A 118 -4.92 37.39 -4.45
N GLU A 119 -5.62 36.30 -4.31
CA GLU A 119 -6.14 35.54 -5.44
C GLU A 119 -7.10 36.38 -6.29
N GLY A 120 -6.89 36.39 -7.60
CA GLY A 120 -7.71 37.12 -8.54
C GLY A 120 -7.51 38.65 -8.57
N GLN A 121 -6.77 39.24 -7.64
CA GLN A 121 -6.52 40.70 -7.64
C GLN A 121 -5.34 41.06 -8.52
N THR A 122 -5.53 42.10 -9.36
CA THR A 122 -4.52 42.58 -10.31
C THR A 122 -3.79 43.85 -9.89
N ARG A 123 -4.33 44.63 -8.96
CA ARG A 123 -3.86 45.97 -8.57
C ARG A 123 -3.54 46.90 -9.77
N ALA A 124 -4.24 46.67 -10.88
CA ALA A 124 -4.01 47.46 -12.11
C ALA A 124 -4.35 48.96 -11.90
N ALA A 125 -3.42 49.82 -12.18
CA ALA A 125 -3.61 51.28 -12.06
C ALA A 125 -4.61 51.83 -13.08
N MET A 126 -5.66 52.48 -12.62
CA MET A 126 -6.68 53.12 -13.47
C MET A 126 -7.01 54.55 -13.01
N ILE A 127 -7.40 55.39 -13.95
CA ILE A 127 -7.79 56.80 -13.70
C ILE A 127 -9.19 57.07 -14.28
N ALA A 128 -9.94 57.89 -13.57
CA ALA A 128 -11.16 58.51 -14.08
C ALA A 128 -10.90 59.99 -14.35
N THR A 129 -11.01 60.41 -15.61
CA THR A 129 -10.74 61.79 -16.07
C THR A 129 -12.00 62.52 -16.55
N GLY A 130 -13.16 61.94 -16.54
CA GLY A 130 -14.39 62.56 -17.02
C GLY A 130 -15.53 62.32 -16.07
N ILE A 131 -15.41 62.83 -14.83
CA ILE A 131 -16.46 62.69 -13.82
C ILE A 131 -17.53 63.74 -14.10
N LYS A 132 -18.63 63.31 -14.71
CA LYS A 132 -19.80 64.13 -14.99
C LYS A 132 -20.71 64.08 -13.75
N ASP A 133 -21.27 65.19 -13.35
CA ASP A 133 -22.27 65.33 -12.29
C ASP A 133 -21.84 65.02 -10.84
N GLY A 134 -20.56 64.73 -10.57
CA GLY A 134 -20.07 64.42 -9.23
C GLY A 134 -20.62 63.10 -8.63
N LYS A 135 -21.23 62.22 -9.45
CA LYS A 135 -21.87 60.97 -9.05
C LYS A 135 -21.41 59.76 -9.84
N HIS A 136 -20.86 59.97 -11.02
CA HIS A 136 -20.48 58.87 -11.93
C HIS A 136 -19.02 59.03 -12.37
N ALA A 137 -18.19 58.02 -12.10
CA ALA A 137 -16.79 57.94 -12.52
C ALA A 137 -16.57 56.79 -13.49
N SER A 138 -15.94 57.08 -14.64
CA SER A 138 -15.57 56.02 -15.59
C SER A 138 -14.05 55.84 -15.62
N PHE A 139 -13.58 54.65 -15.23
CA PHE A 139 -12.16 54.36 -15.06
C PHE A 139 -11.52 53.76 -16.30
N LYS A 140 -10.30 54.18 -16.60
CA LYS A 140 -9.48 53.70 -17.73
C LYS A 140 -8.11 53.27 -17.22
N HIS A 141 -7.60 52.14 -17.74
CA HIS A 141 -6.25 51.67 -17.41
C HIS A 141 -5.17 52.69 -17.75
N LEU A 142 -4.19 52.80 -16.85
CA LEU A 142 -2.97 53.62 -17.06
C LEU A 142 -1.83 52.77 -17.66
N GLY A 143 -1.77 51.49 -17.41
CA GLY A 143 -0.76 50.55 -17.88
C GLY A 143 -1.32 49.26 -18.42
N GLY A 144 -0.53 48.17 -18.35
CA GLY A 144 -0.90 46.80 -18.64
C GLY A 144 -0.71 45.90 -17.44
N VAL A 145 -1.02 44.62 -17.62
CA VAL A 145 -0.86 43.56 -16.63
C VAL A 145 -0.15 42.37 -17.27
N ILE A 146 0.81 41.79 -16.56
CA ILE A 146 1.46 40.53 -16.95
C ILE A 146 0.90 39.45 -16.05
N LYS A 147 0.33 38.35 -16.63
CA LYS A 147 -0.10 37.16 -15.93
C LYS A 147 1.01 36.13 -16.00
N VAL A 148 1.56 35.78 -14.83
CA VAL A 148 2.59 34.74 -14.65
C VAL A 148 1.92 33.52 -14.04
N ARG A 149 2.14 32.34 -14.63
CA ARG A 149 1.60 31.05 -14.13
C ARG A 149 2.74 30.11 -13.86
N TYR A 150 2.63 29.35 -12.76
CA TYR A 150 3.52 28.25 -12.42
C TYR A 150 2.71 26.94 -12.33
N GLU A 151 3.25 25.88 -12.88
CA GLU A 151 2.72 24.53 -12.74
C GLU A 151 3.14 23.92 -11.39
N GLY A 152 2.67 24.45 -10.30
CA GLY A 152 3.08 24.07 -8.95
C GLY A 152 4.12 25.02 -8.38
N ILE A 153 3.73 25.64 -7.27
CA ILE A 153 4.61 26.54 -6.49
C ILE A 153 5.10 25.71 -5.30
N PRO A 154 6.43 25.63 -5.06
CA PRO A 154 6.95 24.98 -3.87
C PRO A 154 6.33 25.54 -2.59
N ASP A 155 5.93 24.66 -1.66
CA ASP A 155 5.27 25.02 -0.40
C ASP A 155 6.09 25.99 0.48
N ASP A 156 7.40 26.05 0.26
CA ASP A 156 8.32 26.90 0.97
C ASP A 156 8.67 28.21 0.24
N ALA A 157 8.05 28.49 -0.93
CA ALA A 157 8.18 29.74 -1.62
C ALA A 157 7.46 30.85 -0.84
N ASP A 158 8.18 31.90 -0.45
CA ASP A 158 7.63 33.02 0.29
C ASP A 158 7.41 34.29 -0.54
N ARG A 159 7.96 34.33 -1.76
CA ARG A 159 7.78 35.43 -2.69
C ARG A 159 8.13 35.15 -4.14
N LEU A 160 7.47 35.86 -5.04
CA LEU A 160 7.85 36.02 -6.43
C LEU A 160 8.60 37.36 -6.61
N VAL A 161 9.73 37.32 -7.31
CA VAL A 161 10.47 38.51 -7.70
C VAL A 161 10.38 38.68 -9.22
N PHE A 162 9.88 39.82 -9.65
CA PHE A 162 9.81 40.27 -11.04
C PHE A 162 10.85 41.33 -11.26
N THR A 163 11.78 41.18 -12.20
CA THR A 163 12.87 42.10 -12.49
C THR A 163 12.86 42.50 -13.97
N ALA A 164 12.91 43.77 -14.30
CA ALA A 164 12.94 44.28 -15.68
C ALA A 164 14.24 45.06 -15.96
N ASP A 165 14.55 45.26 -17.25
CA ASP A 165 15.61 46.19 -17.70
C ASP A 165 15.12 47.66 -17.82
N ALA A 166 13.94 47.93 -17.23
CA ALA A 166 13.32 49.27 -17.25
C ALA A 166 12.61 49.53 -15.91
N LYS A 167 12.25 50.81 -15.67
CA LYS A 167 11.51 51.24 -14.47
C LYS A 167 10.10 50.62 -14.49
N ILE A 168 9.74 49.84 -13.47
CA ILE A 168 8.44 49.17 -13.33
C ILE A 168 7.77 49.42 -11.98
N ALA A 169 8.45 50.03 -11.02
CA ALA A 169 7.94 50.40 -9.70
C ALA A 169 8.25 51.85 -9.37
N GLY A 170 7.69 52.38 -8.27
CA GLY A 170 7.87 53.77 -7.86
C GLY A 170 6.92 54.73 -8.55
N ASP A 171 7.29 56.06 -8.56
CA ASP A 171 6.45 57.12 -9.07
C ASP A 171 6.44 57.19 -10.60
N PHE A 172 5.24 57.25 -11.17
CA PHE A 172 5.01 57.42 -12.60
C PHE A 172 4.11 58.60 -12.89
N PRO A 173 4.61 59.62 -13.64
CA PRO A 173 3.75 60.69 -14.12
C PRO A 173 2.74 60.17 -15.15
N ILE A 174 1.51 60.65 -15.04
CA ILE A 174 0.43 60.35 -15.98
C ILE A 174 0.55 61.29 -17.17
N SER A 175 0.80 60.75 -18.36
CA SER A 175 0.86 61.51 -19.60
C SER A 175 -0.01 60.82 -20.66
N ASP A 176 -0.88 61.60 -21.31
CA ASP A 176 -1.82 61.09 -22.32
C ASP A 176 -2.69 59.92 -21.84
N GLY A 177 -3.04 59.96 -20.54
CA GLY A 177 -3.88 58.91 -19.92
C GLY A 177 -3.20 57.55 -19.78
N GLN A 178 -1.87 57.50 -19.69
CA GLN A 178 -1.07 56.31 -19.45
C GLN A 178 0.18 56.63 -18.63
N ILE A 179 0.74 55.61 -18.02
CA ILE A 179 2.06 55.64 -17.39
C ILE A 179 3.06 54.92 -18.28
N ARG A 180 4.26 55.46 -18.41
CA ARG A 180 5.30 54.95 -19.32
C ARG A 180 6.54 54.52 -18.54
N THR A 181 7.12 53.37 -18.92
CA THR A 181 8.44 52.98 -18.42
C THR A 181 9.54 53.90 -18.97
N SER A 182 10.64 53.99 -18.23
CA SER A 182 11.88 54.61 -18.63
C SER A 182 13.06 53.71 -18.30
N SER A 183 14.21 53.92 -18.91
CA SER A 183 15.42 53.23 -18.52
C SER A 183 15.82 53.60 -17.10
N ALA A 184 16.00 52.64 -16.21
CA ALA A 184 16.42 52.87 -14.83
C ALA A 184 17.22 51.65 -14.32
N THR A 185 18.16 51.93 -13.43
CA THR A 185 18.90 50.93 -12.66
C THR A 185 18.32 50.70 -11.28
N THR A 186 17.38 51.52 -10.84
CA THR A 186 16.58 51.42 -9.61
C THR A 186 15.10 51.40 -9.97
N ASP A 187 14.25 50.95 -9.09
CA ASP A 187 12.82 50.83 -9.32
C ASP A 187 12.44 49.84 -10.47
N ASN A 188 13.34 48.92 -10.76
CA ASN A 188 13.18 47.94 -11.83
C ASN A 188 12.76 46.54 -11.32
N GLN A 189 12.36 46.45 -10.05
CA GLN A 189 11.98 45.21 -9.42
C GLN A 189 10.64 45.34 -8.68
N VAL A 190 9.83 44.27 -8.74
CA VAL A 190 8.59 44.12 -7.97
C VAL A 190 8.64 42.79 -7.23
N THR A 191 8.34 42.81 -5.94
CA THR A 191 8.24 41.62 -5.08
C THR A 191 6.79 41.38 -4.72
N VAL A 192 6.30 40.18 -5.00
CA VAL A 192 4.98 39.69 -4.56
C VAL A 192 5.17 38.68 -3.43
N ARG A 193 4.76 39.05 -2.20
CA ARG A 193 4.82 38.16 -1.06
C ARG A 193 3.74 37.09 -1.17
N ILE A 194 4.10 35.83 -0.92
CA ILE A 194 3.20 34.68 -0.94
C ILE A 194 2.87 34.31 0.51
N PRO A 195 1.60 34.46 0.96
CA PRO A 195 1.21 34.01 2.30
C PRO A 195 1.38 32.49 2.45
N GLN A 196 1.75 32.06 3.64
CA GLN A 196 1.93 30.63 3.94
C GLN A 196 0.59 29.87 3.79
N GLY A 197 0.59 28.80 3.01
CA GLY A 197 -0.61 28.03 2.70
C GLY A 197 -1.47 28.58 1.56
N ALA A 198 -1.09 29.68 0.93
CA ALA A 198 -1.67 30.13 -0.33
C ALA A 198 -0.99 29.37 -1.47
N GLY A 199 -1.76 28.61 -2.25
CA GLY A 199 -1.30 27.95 -3.48
C GLY A 199 -1.73 28.74 -4.72
N PRO A 200 -1.11 29.91 -5.05
CA PRO A 200 -1.55 30.72 -6.16
C PRO A 200 -1.31 29.99 -7.49
N SER A 201 -2.33 29.91 -8.33
CA SER A 201 -2.20 29.38 -9.69
C SER A 201 -1.66 30.41 -10.68
N ALA A 202 -1.82 31.69 -10.37
CA ALA A 202 -1.36 32.80 -11.22
C ALA A 202 -1.10 34.08 -10.45
N PHE A 203 -0.02 34.78 -10.83
CA PHE A 203 0.30 36.13 -10.33
C PHE A 203 -0.05 37.17 -11.39
N TYR A 204 -0.61 38.29 -10.98
CA TYR A 204 -0.95 39.40 -11.84
C TYR A 204 -0.08 40.63 -11.47
N LEU A 205 0.79 41.04 -12.38
CA LEU A 205 1.77 42.10 -12.17
C LEU A 205 1.35 43.34 -12.97
N PRO A 206 0.91 44.42 -12.32
CA PRO A 206 0.65 45.68 -13.00
C PRO A 206 1.95 46.31 -13.45
N VAL A 207 2.03 46.78 -14.69
CA VAL A 207 3.23 47.34 -15.28
C VAL A 207 2.92 48.58 -16.12
N PRO A 208 3.87 49.55 -16.25
CA PRO A 208 3.73 50.70 -17.14
C PRO A 208 3.74 50.27 -18.61
N THR A 209 3.30 51.16 -19.52
CA THR A 209 3.43 50.93 -20.96
C THR A 209 4.87 51.13 -21.43
N GLY A 210 5.29 50.40 -22.45
CA GLY A 210 6.63 50.47 -23.05
C GLY A 210 7.14 49.11 -23.53
N SER A 211 8.40 49.04 -23.93
CA SER A 211 9.07 47.84 -24.35
C SER A 211 10.27 47.56 -23.44
N PHE A 212 10.28 46.40 -22.79
CA PHE A 212 11.34 45.99 -21.88
C PHE A 212 11.47 44.47 -21.82
N ARG A 213 12.66 44.01 -21.40
CA ARG A 213 12.89 42.59 -21.02
C ARG A 213 12.63 42.44 -19.55
N PHE A 214 12.22 41.23 -19.15
CA PHE A 214 12.02 40.92 -17.74
C PHE A 214 12.29 39.46 -17.43
N SER A 215 12.50 39.20 -16.15
CA SER A 215 12.56 37.87 -15.58
C SER A 215 11.63 37.76 -14.37
N VAL A 216 11.14 36.55 -14.10
CA VAL A 216 10.40 36.20 -12.89
C VAL A 216 11.09 35.01 -12.22
N GLU A 217 11.08 34.98 -10.89
CA GLU A 217 11.73 33.90 -10.11
C GLU A 217 11.11 33.82 -8.71
N LEU A 218 10.93 32.55 -8.20
CA LEU A 218 10.45 32.33 -6.84
C LEU A 218 11.62 32.28 -5.86
N PHE A 219 11.37 32.73 -4.62
CA PHE A 219 12.37 32.77 -3.55
C PHE A 219 11.84 32.13 -2.25
N LYS A 220 12.80 31.69 -1.44
CA LYS A 220 12.66 31.34 -0.04
C LYS A 220 13.64 32.21 0.78
N GLY A 221 13.13 33.12 1.57
CA GLY A 221 14.01 34.10 2.22
C GLY A 221 14.84 34.91 1.20
N SER A 222 16.17 34.89 1.31
CA SER A 222 17.07 35.52 0.35
C SER A 222 17.47 34.68 -0.84
N GLU A 223 17.18 33.36 -0.78
CA GLU A 223 17.69 32.39 -1.75
C GLU A 223 16.68 32.16 -2.88
N PRO A 224 17.12 32.23 -4.16
CA PRO A 224 16.27 31.86 -5.29
C PRO A 224 15.99 30.38 -5.31
N ILE A 225 14.76 30.01 -5.62
CA ILE A 225 14.37 28.60 -5.78
C ILE A 225 14.79 28.14 -7.18
N ALA A 226 15.71 27.18 -7.21
CA ALA A 226 16.24 26.66 -8.46
C ALA A 226 15.13 26.10 -9.37
N GLY A 227 15.19 26.40 -10.66
CA GLY A 227 14.22 25.95 -11.67
C GLY A 227 12.99 26.83 -11.83
N THR A 228 12.83 27.88 -11.04
CA THR A 228 11.66 28.76 -11.12
C THR A 228 11.89 30.06 -11.90
N ARG A 229 13.14 30.31 -12.38
CA ARG A 229 13.47 31.50 -13.15
C ARG A 229 13.04 31.36 -14.61
N LYS A 230 12.31 32.33 -15.10
CA LYS A 230 12.00 32.52 -16.52
C LYS A 230 12.33 33.95 -16.94
N GLU A 231 12.92 34.11 -18.12
CA GLU A 231 13.23 35.44 -18.67
C GLU A 231 12.84 35.55 -20.14
N THR A 232 12.53 36.79 -20.57
CA THR A 232 12.21 37.08 -21.96
C THR A 232 13.49 37.16 -22.80
N SER A 233 13.54 36.49 -23.95
CA SER A 233 14.68 36.52 -24.88
C SER A 233 14.81 37.86 -25.64
N SER A 234 13.74 38.61 -25.74
CA SER A 234 13.65 39.92 -26.41
C SER A 234 12.76 40.87 -25.62
N ALA A 235 12.84 42.18 -25.89
CA ALA A 235 11.94 43.12 -25.30
C ALA A 235 10.49 42.87 -25.72
N VAL A 236 9.58 42.89 -24.75
CA VAL A 236 8.14 42.73 -24.95
C VAL A 236 7.47 44.09 -24.85
N THR A 237 6.58 44.39 -25.79
CA THR A 237 5.86 45.66 -25.81
C THR A 237 4.55 45.56 -25.05
N ILE A 238 4.41 46.37 -24.00
CA ILE A 238 3.20 46.50 -23.18
C ILE A 238 2.48 47.76 -23.59
N ALA A 239 1.29 47.65 -24.10
CA ALA A 239 0.40 48.78 -24.37
C ALA A 239 -0.62 48.96 -23.24
N ARG A 240 -1.26 50.11 -23.18
CA ARG A 240 -2.39 50.32 -22.27
C ARG A 240 -3.49 49.26 -22.50
N ARG A 241 -4.00 48.68 -21.41
CA ARG A 241 -4.99 47.59 -21.44
C ARG A 241 -4.47 46.23 -21.95
N THR A 242 -3.16 46.09 -22.11
CA THR A 242 -2.61 44.77 -22.45
C THR A 242 -2.67 43.83 -21.25
N LEU A 243 -3.25 42.66 -21.40
CA LEU A 243 -2.99 41.48 -20.57
C LEU A 243 -2.01 40.59 -21.32
N LEU A 244 -0.75 40.57 -20.85
CA LEU A 244 0.24 39.67 -21.39
C LEU A 244 0.19 38.34 -20.62
N LEU A 245 -0.13 37.27 -21.30
CA LEU A 245 -0.08 35.94 -20.75
C LEU A 245 1.32 35.39 -20.99
N MET A 246 2.01 35.02 -19.92
CA MET A 246 3.24 34.21 -20.02
C MET A 246 2.86 32.73 -20.19
N ASP A 247 3.71 32.02 -20.92
CA ASP A 247 3.66 30.55 -20.93
C ASP A 247 3.84 30.05 -19.50
N GLU A 248 3.19 28.93 -19.18
CA GLU A 248 3.26 28.34 -17.85
C GLU A 248 4.70 27.94 -17.51
N ILE A 249 5.20 28.39 -16.39
CA ILE A 249 6.57 28.13 -15.96
C ILE A 249 6.58 26.80 -15.22
N GLY A 250 7.39 25.87 -15.65
CA GLY A 250 7.50 24.55 -15.06
C GLY A 250 7.53 23.41 -16.07
N ALA A 251 6.81 23.52 -17.16
CA ALA A 251 6.59 22.43 -18.10
C ALA A 251 7.70 22.21 -19.14
N GLY A 252 8.96 22.54 -18.94
CA GLY A 252 9.92 22.18 -19.96
C GLY A 252 11.36 22.68 -19.86
N ASP A 253 11.64 23.62 -19.01
CA ASP A 253 12.97 24.15 -18.85
C ASP A 253 13.64 23.62 -17.56
N ALA A 254 14.06 22.37 -17.56
CA ALA A 254 14.87 21.86 -16.47
C ALA A 254 16.20 22.63 -16.43
N GLN A 255 16.51 23.21 -15.29
CA GLN A 255 17.82 23.85 -15.09
C GLN A 255 18.90 22.80 -14.84
N GLY A 256 20.15 23.16 -15.10
CA GLY A 256 21.32 22.32 -14.96
C GLY A 256 21.82 21.79 -16.31
N SER A 257 23.05 21.35 -16.31
CA SER A 257 23.72 20.77 -17.48
C SER A 257 23.71 19.24 -17.48
N GLY A 258 23.17 18.61 -16.43
CA GLY A 258 23.13 17.15 -16.25
C GLY A 258 24.46 16.55 -15.81
N THR A 259 25.43 17.35 -15.37
CA THR A 259 26.68 16.85 -14.76
C THR A 259 26.49 16.59 -13.26
N ALA A 260 27.48 16.00 -12.62
CA ALA A 260 27.43 15.73 -11.18
C ALA A 260 27.46 17.04 -10.36
N GLU A 261 28.17 18.07 -10.85
CA GLU A 261 28.29 19.38 -10.22
C GLU A 261 27.08 20.26 -10.50
N ASP A 262 26.37 20.01 -11.62
CA ASP A 262 25.22 20.80 -12.07
C ASP A 262 24.13 19.86 -12.65
N PRO A 263 23.45 19.06 -11.78
CA PRO A 263 22.46 18.09 -12.22
C PRO A 263 21.18 18.78 -12.76
N TYR A 264 20.45 18.10 -13.63
CA TYR A 264 19.11 18.53 -14.01
C TYR A 264 18.20 18.60 -12.79
N VAL A 265 17.56 19.74 -12.57
CA VAL A 265 16.70 20.00 -11.40
C VAL A 265 15.24 19.77 -11.76
N ILE A 266 14.54 19.00 -10.94
CA ILE A 266 13.12 18.69 -11.11
C ILE A 266 12.36 19.29 -9.94
N VAL A 267 11.37 20.14 -10.22
CA VAL A 267 10.47 20.76 -9.24
C VAL A 267 9.00 20.48 -9.53
N THR A 268 8.67 19.90 -10.72
CA THR A 268 7.28 19.59 -11.10
C THR A 268 7.18 18.25 -11.81
N ALA A 269 5.97 17.64 -11.83
CA ALA A 269 5.68 16.41 -12.56
C ALA A 269 5.86 16.57 -14.08
N ALA A 270 5.59 17.75 -14.64
CA ALA A 270 5.81 18.03 -16.04
C ALA A 270 7.32 18.08 -16.40
N GLN A 271 8.16 18.65 -15.53
CA GLN A 271 9.63 18.60 -15.70
C GLN A 271 10.14 17.16 -15.61
N TRP A 272 9.62 16.35 -14.66
CA TRP A 272 9.90 14.91 -14.62
C TRP A 272 9.62 14.25 -15.98
N ASN A 273 8.41 14.47 -16.52
CA ASN A 273 8.00 13.89 -17.79
C ASN A 273 8.87 14.36 -18.97
N ALA A 274 9.20 15.64 -19.04
CA ALA A 274 10.06 16.20 -20.09
C ALA A 274 11.47 15.60 -20.06
N LEU A 275 12.07 15.51 -18.86
CA LEU A 275 13.40 14.94 -18.66
C LEU A 275 13.43 13.42 -18.86
N ALA A 276 12.39 12.69 -18.46
CA ALA A 276 12.27 11.28 -18.75
C ALA A 276 12.17 11.01 -20.27
N ASN A 277 11.40 11.83 -20.99
CA ASN A 277 11.36 11.77 -22.45
C ASN A 277 12.74 12.04 -23.09
N ALA A 278 13.47 13.03 -22.60
CA ALA A 278 14.83 13.34 -23.06
C ALA A 278 15.80 12.18 -22.77
N ALA A 279 15.74 11.59 -21.58
CA ALA A 279 16.54 10.42 -21.19
C ALA A 279 16.24 9.19 -22.06
N ASN A 280 14.97 8.98 -22.43
CA ASN A 280 14.56 7.90 -23.32
C ASN A 280 14.97 8.12 -24.78
N ALA A 281 15.17 9.38 -25.19
CA ALA A 281 15.54 9.73 -26.57
C ALA A 281 17.05 9.83 -26.83
N SER A 282 17.87 10.12 -25.78
CA SER A 282 19.29 10.45 -25.90
C SER A 282 20.15 9.63 -24.96
N ASP A 283 21.24 9.04 -25.46
CA ASP A 283 22.22 8.32 -24.63
C ASP A 283 22.95 9.28 -23.65
N ALA A 284 23.17 10.52 -24.04
CA ALA A 284 23.75 11.53 -23.15
C ALA A 284 22.81 11.86 -21.97
N ALA A 285 21.54 12.11 -22.25
CA ALA A 285 20.55 12.37 -21.21
C ALA A 285 20.28 11.14 -20.34
N SER A 286 20.32 9.92 -20.91
CA SER A 286 20.16 8.69 -20.11
C SER A 286 21.28 8.48 -19.08
N LYS A 287 22.45 9.10 -19.26
CA LYS A 287 23.64 9.04 -18.39
C LYS A 287 23.78 10.27 -17.49
N ALA A 288 22.92 11.26 -17.65
CA ALA A 288 23.00 12.52 -16.91
C ALA A 288 22.63 12.36 -15.42
N CYS A 289 22.94 13.37 -14.64
CA CYS A 289 22.60 13.50 -13.25
C CYS A 289 21.30 14.30 -13.09
N TYR A 290 20.40 13.82 -12.25
CA TYR A 290 19.09 14.40 -11.95
C TYR A 290 18.93 14.59 -10.46
N ARG A 291 18.22 15.63 -10.04
CA ARG A 291 17.94 15.92 -8.64
C ARG A 291 16.53 16.48 -8.45
N LEU A 292 15.79 15.97 -7.45
CA LEU A 292 14.58 16.63 -6.98
C LEU A 292 14.95 17.85 -6.12
N ALA A 293 14.22 18.93 -6.26
CA ALA A 293 14.35 20.13 -5.45
C ALA A 293 13.03 20.53 -4.76
N SER A 294 11.96 19.75 -4.98
CA SER A 294 10.68 19.83 -4.27
C SER A 294 9.99 18.47 -4.32
N ASP A 295 8.94 18.32 -3.51
CA ASP A 295 8.02 17.22 -3.63
C ASP A 295 7.27 17.31 -4.96
N ILE A 296 7.02 16.16 -5.58
CA ILE A 296 6.38 16.05 -6.89
C ILE A 296 5.03 15.37 -6.73
N ASP A 297 3.97 16.00 -7.23
CA ASP A 297 2.61 15.44 -7.25
C ASP A 297 2.19 15.10 -8.68
N PHE A 298 1.81 13.83 -8.91
CA PHE A 298 1.31 13.33 -10.19
C PHE A 298 -0.22 13.33 -10.30
N THR A 299 -0.95 13.96 -9.37
CA THR A 299 -2.41 14.04 -9.43
C THR A 299 -2.87 14.59 -10.79
N GLY A 300 -3.65 13.78 -11.53
CA GLY A 300 -4.17 14.15 -12.86
C GLY A 300 -3.17 14.08 -14.02
N LEU A 301 -1.90 13.72 -13.78
CA LEU A 301 -0.86 13.59 -14.81
C LEU A 301 -0.43 12.14 -15.00
N THR A 302 -0.25 11.74 -16.25
CA THR A 302 0.32 10.43 -16.58
C THR A 302 1.86 10.50 -16.51
N PRO A 303 2.52 9.68 -15.67
CA PRO A 303 3.97 9.73 -15.55
C PRO A 303 4.66 9.10 -16.77
N VAL A 304 5.75 9.71 -17.21
CA VAL A 304 6.69 9.14 -18.16
C VAL A 304 7.80 8.44 -17.38
N LEU A 305 8.08 7.19 -17.72
CA LEU A 305 9.09 6.37 -17.07
C LEU A 305 10.48 6.71 -17.60
N PHE A 306 11.51 6.70 -16.74
CA PHE A 306 12.89 6.68 -17.17
C PHE A 306 13.29 5.27 -17.62
N GLY A 307 13.96 5.13 -18.79
CA GLY A 307 14.43 3.84 -19.28
C GLY A 307 13.29 2.90 -19.71
N THR A 308 12.50 3.27 -20.70
CA THR A 308 11.32 2.51 -21.18
C THR A 308 11.65 1.23 -21.94
N ALA A 309 12.89 1.04 -22.39
CA ALA A 309 13.33 -0.14 -23.13
C ALA A 309 14.65 -0.69 -22.61
N GLU A 310 14.81 -2.02 -22.62
CA GLU A 310 16.06 -2.68 -22.19
C GLU A 310 17.28 -2.28 -23.08
N SER A 311 17.03 -1.93 -24.33
CA SER A 311 18.07 -1.40 -25.24
C SER A 311 18.43 0.06 -24.96
N ARG A 312 17.64 0.77 -24.19
CA ARG A 312 17.85 2.16 -23.77
C ARG A 312 17.52 2.33 -22.27
N PRO A 313 18.28 1.69 -21.38
CA PRO A 313 18.08 1.80 -19.96
C PRO A 313 18.52 3.18 -19.44
N PHE A 314 17.99 3.59 -18.30
CA PHE A 314 18.54 4.71 -17.56
C PHE A 314 19.90 4.31 -16.95
N LYS A 315 20.93 5.15 -17.13
CA LYS A 315 22.32 4.87 -16.71
C LYS A 315 22.90 5.97 -15.81
N GLY A 316 22.13 7.02 -15.60
CA GLY A 316 22.55 8.20 -14.86
C GLY A 316 22.41 8.06 -13.34
N SER A 317 22.57 9.18 -12.65
CA SER A 317 22.26 9.29 -11.25
C SER A 317 20.95 10.07 -11.05
N PHE A 318 20.12 9.62 -10.10
CA PHE A 318 18.92 10.31 -9.71
C PHE A 318 18.90 10.46 -8.19
N ASN A 319 19.01 11.70 -7.72
CA ASN A 319 18.98 12.03 -6.31
C ASN A 319 17.63 12.66 -5.93
N GLY A 320 16.81 11.93 -5.19
CA GLY A 320 15.54 12.41 -4.65
C GLY A 320 15.70 13.46 -3.56
N ASN A 321 16.91 13.59 -2.97
CA ASN A 321 17.21 14.56 -1.91
C ASN A 321 16.23 14.49 -0.70
N GLY A 322 15.60 13.34 -0.50
CA GLY A 322 14.60 13.12 0.55
C GLY A 322 13.18 13.61 0.20
N HIS A 323 12.98 14.16 -1.00
CA HIS A 323 11.67 14.60 -1.47
C HIS A 323 10.76 13.43 -1.85
N THR A 324 9.47 13.71 -1.80
CA THR A 324 8.39 12.75 -2.11
C THR A 324 7.95 12.89 -3.57
N VAL A 325 7.71 11.75 -4.21
CA VAL A 325 7.00 11.63 -5.49
C VAL A 325 5.67 10.93 -5.19
N GLY A 326 4.60 11.72 -5.17
CA GLY A 326 3.27 11.28 -4.73
C GLY A 326 2.27 11.07 -5.85
N ASN A 327 1.21 10.29 -5.57
CA ASN A 327 0.03 10.08 -6.41
C ASN A 327 0.36 9.56 -7.83
N MET A 328 1.49 8.86 -7.99
CA MET A 328 1.93 8.35 -9.28
C MET A 328 1.15 7.11 -9.67
N THR A 329 0.35 7.19 -10.74
CA THR A 329 -0.40 6.06 -11.29
C THR A 329 0.23 5.56 -12.59
N ILE A 330 0.69 4.29 -12.59
CA ILE A 330 1.29 3.63 -13.77
C ILE A 330 0.46 2.40 -14.12
N LYS A 331 -0.23 2.43 -15.27
CA LYS A 331 -1.03 1.30 -15.79
C LYS A 331 -0.48 0.84 -17.13
N ALA A 332 0.33 -0.23 -17.12
CA ALA A 332 0.91 -0.79 -18.34
C ALA A 332 0.05 -1.94 -18.87
N THR A 333 -0.43 -1.81 -20.11
CA THR A 333 -1.24 -2.85 -20.81
C THR A 333 -0.44 -3.72 -21.77
N THR A 334 0.83 -3.42 -21.94
CA THR A 334 1.77 -4.16 -22.81
C THR A 334 2.86 -4.81 -21.96
N PRO A 335 3.67 -5.76 -22.49
CA PRO A 335 4.76 -6.38 -21.73
C PRO A 335 5.89 -5.41 -21.30
N SER A 336 5.64 -4.11 -21.30
CA SER A 336 6.55 -3.07 -20.83
C SER A 336 6.65 -3.04 -19.31
N PRO A 337 7.77 -2.60 -18.74
CA PRO A 337 7.91 -2.47 -17.29
C PRO A 337 6.94 -1.41 -16.75
N ALA A 338 6.35 -1.70 -15.59
CA ALA A 338 5.56 -0.76 -14.81
C ALA A 338 6.35 -0.38 -13.56
N ALA A 339 7.12 0.68 -13.66
CA ALA A 339 7.92 1.25 -12.58
C ALA A 339 8.38 2.66 -12.96
N PRO A 340 8.61 3.58 -12.02
CA PRO A 340 9.15 4.92 -12.32
C PRO A 340 10.42 4.88 -13.17
N PHE A 341 11.33 3.92 -12.88
CA PHE A 341 12.47 3.58 -13.71
C PHE A 341 12.24 2.19 -14.32
N GLY A 342 11.91 2.12 -15.60
CA GLY A 342 11.59 0.84 -16.26
C GLY A 342 12.79 -0.10 -16.31
N PHE A 343 13.86 0.29 -16.99
CA PHE A 343 15.13 -0.42 -17.07
C PHE A 343 16.27 0.48 -16.62
N THR A 344 17.15 -0.06 -15.77
CA THR A 344 18.37 0.65 -15.33
C THR A 344 19.62 -0.21 -15.56
N ASP A 345 20.75 0.43 -15.91
CA ASP A 345 22.04 -0.24 -16.15
C ASP A 345 23.21 0.62 -15.69
N GLY A 346 23.81 0.28 -14.55
CA GLY A 346 24.86 1.06 -13.91
C GLY A 346 24.37 2.37 -13.28
N ALA A 347 23.07 2.53 -13.06
CA ALA A 347 22.47 3.73 -12.50
C ALA A 347 22.67 3.85 -10.98
N SER A 348 22.51 5.08 -10.46
CA SER A 348 22.45 5.37 -9.04
C SER A 348 21.13 6.07 -8.71
N LEU A 349 20.28 5.42 -7.90
CA LEU A 349 18.99 5.93 -7.46
C LEU A 349 19.04 6.13 -5.96
N GLN A 350 18.89 7.36 -5.47
CA GLN A 350 19.12 7.67 -4.08
C GLN A 350 18.07 8.62 -3.49
N GLY A 351 17.62 8.37 -2.27
CA GLY A 351 16.86 9.31 -1.45
C GLY A 351 15.48 9.69 -2.00
N ILE A 352 14.82 8.81 -2.76
CA ILE A 352 13.51 9.06 -3.37
C ILE A 352 12.44 8.42 -2.48
N ARG A 353 11.37 9.17 -2.16
CA ARG A 353 10.20 8.67 -1.43
C ARG A 353 9.01 8.59 -2.37
N PHE A 354 8.65 7.40 -2.81
CA PHE A 354 7.42 7.17 -3.57
C PHE A 354 6.27 6.92 -2.58
N LYS A 355 5.25 7.76 -2.62
CA LYS A 355 4.11 7.72 -1.70
C LYS A 355 2.78 7.73 -2.45
N ASP A 356 1.81 6.98 -1.95
CA ASP A 356 0.47 6.86 -2.54
C ASP A 356 0.51 6.48 -4.03
N ILE A 357 1.44 5.54 -4.38
CA ILE A 357 1.58 5.07 -5.76
C ILE A 357 0.60 3.93 -6.06
N ASP A 358 0.07 3.92 -7.30
CA ASP A 358 -0.79 2.85 -7.86
C ASP A 358 -0.15 2.33 -9.16
N ILE A 359 0.60 1.22 -9.05
CA ILE A 359 1.32 0.65 -10.19
C ILE A 359 0.73 -0.71 -10.55
N SER A 360 0.27 -0.85 -11.80
CA SER A 360 -0.30 -2.10 -12.28
C SER A 360 0.14 -2.46 -13.68
N THR A 361 0.25 -3.78 -13.96
CA THR A 361 0.63 -4.30 -15.28
C THR A 361 0.09 -5.71 -15.53
N ASN A 362 -0.07 -6.06 -16.81
CA ASN A 362 -0.17 -7.43 -17.27
C ASN A 362 1.18 -7.95 -17.86
N GLY A 363 2.24 -7.17 -17.74
CA GLY A 363 3.58 -7.48 -18.26
C GLY A 363 4.49 -8.20 -17.26
N TYR A 364 5.81 -8.20 -17.59
CA TYR A 364 6.81 -8.98 -16.84
C TYR A 364 7.32 -8.30 -15.56
N TYR A 365 7.38 -6.98 -15.51
CA TYR A 365 8.04 -6.23 -14.44
C TYR A 365 7.09 -5.21 -13.82
N CYS A 366 6.86 -5.33 -12.51
CA CYS A 366 6.09 -4.39 -11.72
C CYS A 366 6.88 -4.02 -10.46
N ALA A 367 7.20 -2.75 -10.27
CA ALA A 367 7.96 -2.34 -9.10
C ALA A 367 7.75 -0.87 -8.71
N GLY A 368 7.95 -0.56 -7.42
CA GLY A 368 7.83 0.81 -6.91
C GLY A 368 8.98 1.73 -7.28
N VAL A 369 10.17 1.18 -7.66
CA VAL A 369 11.31 2.00 -8.09
C VAL A 369 11.76 1.61 -9.49
N THR A 370 12.19 0.36 -9.71
CA THR A 370 12.72 -0.04 -11.04
C THR A 370 12.21 -1.42 -11.47
N GLY A 371 11.81 -1.54 -12.73
CA GLY A 371 11.33 -2.81 -13.28
C GLY A 371 12.44 -3.86 -13.38
N TYR A 372 13.53 -3.54 -14.06
CA TYR A 372 14.69 -4.40 -14.17
C TYR A 372 15.99 -3.60 -14.04
N ALA A 373 16.79 -3.92 -13.03
CA ALA A 373 18.05 -3.27 -12.71
C ALA A 373 19.25 -4.17 -13.01
N LYS A 374 20.27 -3.60 -13.67
CA LYS A 374 21.59 -4.21 -13.88
C LYS A 374 22.68 -3.30 -13.32
N GLY A 375 23.58 -3.80 -12.51
CA GLY A 375 24.72 -3.04 -11.96
C GLY A 375 24.33 -1.75 -11.23
N THR A 376 23.06 -1.63 -10.81
CA THR A 376 22.44 -0.41 -10.29
C THR A 376 22.53 -0.37 -8.76
N THR A 377 22.79 0.81 -8.22
CA THR A 377 22.69 1.09 -6.78
C THR A 377 21.40 1.80 -6.46
N ILE A 378 20.64 1.30 -5.47
CA ILE A 378 19.40 1.91 -4.94
C ILE A 378 19.60 2.10 -3.44
N GLU A 379 19.54 3.34 -2.98
CA GLU A 379 19.91 3.68 -1.60
C GLU A 379 18.94 4.69 -0.97
N ASN A 380 18.58 4.50 0.30
CA ASN A 380 17.72 5.42 1.05
C ASN A 380 16.40 5.74 0.36
N CYS A 381 15.81 4.78 -0.37
CA CYS A 381 14.53 4.94 -1.03
C CYS A 381 13.40 4.37 -0.16
N ALA A 382 12.23 5.01 -0.23
CA ALA A 382 11.01 4.54 0.42
C ALA A 382 9.90 4.35 -0.59
N VAL A 383 9.08 3.30 -0.40
CA VAL A 383 7.93 3.00 -1.26
C VAL A 383 6.70 2.76 -0.40
N GLU A 384 5.62 3.51 -0.69
CA GLU A 384 4.31 3.37 -0.07
C GLU A 384 3.22 3.38 -1.14
N GLY A 385 2.34 2.37 -1.16
CA GLY A 385 1.23 2.29 -2.12
C GLY A 385 0.83 0.89 -2.52
N VAL A 386 0.26 0.76 -3.71
CA VAL A 386 -0.26 -0.50 -4.25
C VAL A 386 0.48 -0.89 -5.52
N LEU A 387 0.93 -2.15 -5.59
CA LEU A 387 1.59 -2.74 -6.76
C LEU A 387 0.86 -4.03 -7.16
N PHE A 388 0.34 -4.05 -8.38
CA PHE A 388 -0.46 -5.17 -8.86
C PHE A 388 0.03 -5.69 -10.22
N SER A 389 0.28 -7.00 -10.33
CA SER A 389 0.57 -7.66 -11.60
C SER A 389 -0.42 -8.78 -11.88
N SER A 390 -1.16 -8.64 -12.98
CA SER A 390 -2.03 -9.68 -13.52
C SER A 390 -1.36 -10.54 -14.59
N GLY A 391 -0.03 -10.54 -14.66
CA GLY A 391 0.75 -11.23 -15.69
C GLY A 391 0.33 -12.67 -15.93
N ASN A 392 0.45 -13.14 -17.17
CA ASN A 392 0.01 -14.46 -17.60
C ASN A 392 0.80 -15.57 -16.86
N LEU A 393 0.10 -16.58 -16.34
CA LEU A 393 0.67 -17.73 -15.64
C LEU A 393 1.73 -18.50 -16.45
N SER A 394 1.76 -18.36 -17.78
CA SER A 394 2.76 -19.00 -18.65
C SER A 394 4.09 -18.26 -18.75
N ASN A 395 4.17 -17.02 -18.27
CA ASN A 395 5.38 -16.18 -18.34
C ASN A 395 5.78 -15.74 -16.92
N TYR A 396 7.08 -15.80 -16.64
CA TYR A 396 7.63 -15.30 -15.38
C TYR A 396 7.38 -13.80 -15.25
N SER A 397 6.59 -13.37 -14.28
CA SER A 397 6.50 -11.97 -13.90
C SER A 397 7.26 -11.74 -12.59
N TYR A 398 7.82 -10.56 -12.46
CA TYR A 398 8.68 -10.15 -11.37
C TYR A 398 8.07 -8.91 -10.74
N THR A 399 7.51 -9.07 -9.54
CA THR A 399 6.79 -7.99 -8.85
C THR A 399 7.43 -7.72 -7.50
N ALA A 400 7.68 -6.46 -7.18
CA ALA A 400 8.29 -6.11 -5.91
C ALA A 400 8.10 -4.65 -5.52
N GLY A 401 8.31 -4.34 -4.24
CA GLY A 401 8.27 -2.97 -3.75
C GLY A 401 9.37 -2.07 -4.34
N VAL A 402 10.58 -2.60 -4.57
CA VAL A 402 11.71 -1.80 -5.08
C VAL A 402 12.09 -2.19 -6.49
N ALA A 403 12.45 -3.45 -6.75
CA ALA A 403 12.92 -3.87 -8.07
C ALA A 403 12.29 -5.19 -8.48
N GLY A 404 11.65 -5.25 -9.66
CA GLY A 404 11.09 -6.50 -10.17
C GLY A 404 12.15 -7.56 -10.34
N ARG A 405 13.25 -7.24 -11.04
CA ARG A 405 14.41 -8.11 -11.23
C ARG A 405 15.70 -7.34 -11.03
N THR A 406 16.72 -8.00 -10.47
CA THR A 406 18.06 -7.40 -10.31
C THR A 406 19.15 -8.33 -10.78
N SER A 407 20.26 -7.75 -11.30
CA SER A 407 21.49 -8.45 -11.66
C SER A 407 22.70 -7.59 -11.28
N LYS A 408 23.56 -8.08 -10.37
CA LYS A 408 24.77 -7.39 -9.89
C LYS A 408 24.47 -5.99 -9.33
N CYS A 409 23.36 -5.86 -8.57
CA CYS A 409 22.90 -4.60 -7.97
C CYS A 409 23.26 -4.51 -6.48
N THR A 410 23.15 -3.29 -5.96
CA THR A 410 23.17 -3.03 -4.52
C THR A 410 21.91 -2.28 -4.12
N ILE A 411 21.14 -2.80 -3.14
CA ILE A 411 19.96 -2.18 -2.57
C ILE A 411 20.21 -2.06 -1.07
N LYS A 412 20.21 -0.84 -0.53
CA LYS A 412 20.50 -0.64 0.88
C LYS A 412 19.71 0.51 1.51
N ASP A 413 19.48 0.37 2.81
CA ASP A 413 18.84 1.40 3.64
C ASP A 413 17.45 1.84 3.11
N CYS A 414 16.73 0.91 2.46
CA CYS A 414 15.43 1.18 1.86
C CYS A 414 14.29 0.66 2.74
N THR A 415 13.11 1.29 2.62
CA THR A 415 11.89 0.88 3.32
C THR A 415 10.72 0.67 2.36
N VAL A 416 9.88 -0.31 2.66
CA VAL A 416 8.65 -0.59 1.89
C VAL A 416 7.48 -0.74 2.86
N ARG A 417 6.39 0.00 2.57
CA ARG A 417 5.08 -0.15 3.20
C ARG A 417 4.03 -0.19 2.10
N ALA A 418 3.77 -1.37 1.55
CA ALA A 418 2.94 -1.49 0.35
C ALA A 418 2.14 -2.79 0.31
N ASP A 419 1.03 -2.74 -0.45
CA ASP A 419 0.27 -3.91 -0.87
C ASP A 419 0.81 -4.39 -2.22
N ILE A 420 1.55 -5.49 -2.22
CA ILE A 420 2.21 -6.06 -3.39
C ILE A 420 1.53 -7.36 -3.77
N THR A 421 0.85 -7.39 -4.91
CA THR A 421 0.08 -8.55 -5.37
C THR A 421 0.46 -8.95 -6.79
N ALA A 422 0.80 -10.22 -7.00
CA ALA A 422 0.97 -10.75 -8.35
C ALA A 422 0.28 -12.11 -8.51
N ILE A 423 -0.46 -12.25 -9.61
CA ILE A 423 -1.09 -13.53 -10.01
C ILE A 423 -0.05 -14.51 -10.57
N SER A 424 1.19 -14.09 -10.71
CA SER A 424 2.31 -14.83 -11.29
C SER A 424 3.45 -15.16 -10.31
N ASN A 425 4.60 -15.61 -10.83
CA ASN A 425 5.49 -16.53 -10.12
C ASN A 425 6.37 -15.95 -9.01
N GLN A 426 6.94 -14.74 -9.11
CA GLN A 426 8.04 -14.34 -8.22
C GLN A 426 7.80 -12.95 -7.63
N VAL A 427 7.50 -12.92 -6.35
CA VAL A 427 7.13 -11.68 -5.66
C VAL A 427 8.00 -11.49 -4.43
N GLY A 428 8.50 -10.28 -4.25
CA GLY A 428 9.26 -9.89 -3.07
C GLY A 428 8.86 -8.52 -2.54
N GLY A 429 8.99 -8.32 -1.25
CA GLY A 429 8.82 -6.99 -0.66
C GLY A 429 9.78 -5.96 -1.26
N PHE A 430 11.01 -6.39 -1.58
CA PHE A 430 12.04 -5.55 -2.21
C PHE A 430 12.40 -5.99 -3.61
N VAL A 431 12.63 -7.29 -3.83
CA VAL A 431 13.08 -7.80 -5.12
C VAL A 431 12.30 -9.06 -5.49
N GLY A 432 11.72 -9.11 -6.68
CA GLY A 432 11.03 -10.30 -7.19
C GLY A 432 12.04 -11.43 -7.46
N THR A 433 13.07 -11.15 -8.24
CA THR A 433 14.22 -12.07 -8.46
C THR A 433 15.55 -11.32 -8.42
N SER A 434 16.45 -11.79 -7.58
CA SER A 434 17.81 -11.26 -7.47
C SER A 434 18.84 -12.24 -8.02
N GLN A 435 19.82 -11.72 -8.75
CA GLN A 435 20.99 -12.47 -9.23
C GLN A 435 22.27 -11.71 -8.90
N ASN A 436 23.15 -12.29 -8.09
CA ASN A 436 24.42 -11.66 -7.68
C ASN A 436 24.21 -10.23 -7.15
N THR A 437 23.22 -10.06 -6.26
CA THR A 437 22.76 -8.77 -5.76
C THR A 437 22.94 -8.69 -4.26
N VAL A 438 23.41 -7.54 -3.77
CA VAL A 438 23.50 -7.23 -2.34
C VAL A 438 22.25 -6.47 -1.90
N ILE A 439 21.52 -6.99 -0.89
CA ILE A 439 20.38 -6.33 -0.26
C ILE A 439 20.71 -6.19 1.22
N GLU A 440 20.79 -4.96 1.72
CA GLU A 440 21.35 -4.69 3.04
C GLU A 440 20.53 -3.63 3.80
N ARG A 441 20.26 -3.87 5.09
CA ARG A 441 19.54 -2.95 5.99
C ARG A 441 18.21 -2.43 5.42
N CYS A 442 17.47 -3.34 4.76
CA CYS A 442 16.16 -3.04 4.18
C CYS A 442 15.04 -3.55 5.08
N ALA A 443 13.94 -2.79 5.18
CA ALA A 443 12.82 -3.12 6.06
C ALA A 443 11.46 -3.11 5.34
N LEU A 444 10.81 -4.29 5.27
CA LEU A 444 9.39 -4.40 4.97
C LEU A 444 8.61 -4.09 6.24
N GLN A 445 7.89 -2.97 6.24
CA GLN A 445 7.23 -2.43 7.42
C GLN A 445 5.92 -3.15 7.74
N ASP A 446 5.52 -3.07 9.00
CA ASP A 446 4.19 -3.50 9.45
C ASP A 446 3.08 -2.81 8.65
N GLY A 447 1.98 -3.54 8.40
CA GLY A 447 0.92 -3.11 7.50
C GLY A 447 1.18 -3.38 6.01
N SER A 448 2.35 -3.94 5.65
CA SER A 448 2.61 -4.39 4.27
C SER A 448 2.04 -5.77 4.00
N SER A 449 1.61 -6.01 2.76
CA SER A 449 1.27 -7.35 2.28
C SER A 449 2.03 -7.72 1.00
N VAL A 450 2.51 -8.96 0.93
CA VAL A 450 3.20 -9.52 -0.23
C VAL A 450 2.49 -10.80 -0.63
N TYR A 451 1.81 -10.79 -1.78
CA TYR A 451 1.09 -11.93 -2.32
C TYR A 451 1.64 -12.35 -3.68
N GLY A 452 2.04 -13.62 -3.80
CA GLY A 452 2.45 -14.24 -5.06
C GLY A 452 1.80 -15.59 -5.28
N SER A 453 1.46 -15.96 -6.54
CA SER A 453 0.83 -17.26 -6.81
C SER A 453 1.75 -18.45 -6.51
N TYR A 454 3.07 -18.31 -6.68
CA TYR A 454 4.02 -19.41 -6.44
C TYR A 454 5.06 -19.09 -5.36
N TYR A 455 5.79 -18.00 -5.49
CA TYR A 455 6.89 -17.63 -4.59
C TYR A 455 6.64 -16.25 -4.01
N ALA A 456 6.54 -16.14 -2.70
CA ALA A 456 6.38 -14.87 -2.00
C ALA A 456 7.45 -14.74 -0.89
N GLY A 457 8.29 -13.72 -0.98
CA GLY A 457 9.32 -13.43 0.02
C GLY A 457 9.17 -12.02 0.60
N GLY A 458 9.34 -11.87 1.91
CA GLY A 458 9.24 -10.56 2.55
C GLY A 458 10.29 -9.56 2.04
N ILE A 459 11.47 -10.05 1.68
CA ILE A 459 12.53 -9.25 1.05
C ILE A 459 12.72 -9.69 -0.42
N CYS A 460 12.91 -10.97 -0.68
CA CYS A 460 13.21 -11.47 -2.01
C CYS A 460 12.38 -12.70 -2.36
N GLY A 461 11.74 -12.69 -3.54
CA GLY A 461 11.00 -13.84 -4.04
C GLY A 461 11.93 -15.00 -4.38
N THR A 462 12.90 -14.80 -5.26
CA THR A 462 13.93 -15.80 -5.63
C THR A 462 15.32 -15.19 -5.61
N ALA A 463 16.25 -15.81 -4.88
CA ALA A 463 17.63 -15.40 -4.76
C ALA A 463 18.57 -16.37 -5.47
N LEU A 464 19.33 -15.88 -6.44
CA LEU A 464 20.19 -16.62 -7.34
C LEU A 464 21.61 -16.04 -7.34
N GLY A 465 22.60 -16.91 -7.54
CA GLY A 465 23.98 -16.49 -7.77
C GLY A 465 24.83 -16.44 -6.50
N GLU A 466 26.10 -16.76 -6.67
CA GLU A 466 27.06 -16.95 -5.59
C GLU A 466 27.34 -15.66 -4.80
N GLU A 467 27.32 -14.51 -5.49
CA GLU A 467 27.56 -13.20 -4.89
C GLU A 467 26.27 -12.60 -4.28
N THR A 468 25.13 -13.33 -4.32
CA THR A 468 23.91 -12.87 -3.68
C THR A 468 24.08 -12.84 -2.16
N ARG A 469 23.84 -11.66 -1.58
CA ARG A 469 23.92 -11.43 -0.14
C ARG A 469 22.69 -10.63 0.33
N ILE A 470 21.97 -11.18 1.27
CA ILE A 470 20.86 -10.49 1.96
C ILE A 470 21.25 -10.39 3.44
N SER A 471 21.46 -9.16 3.93
CA SER A 471 22.00 -8.96 5.27
C SER A 471 21.33 -7.83 6.04
N ALA A 472 21.18 -8.02 7.34
CA ALA A 472 20.59 -7.05 8.24
C ALA A 472 19.21 -6.53 7.81
N CYS A 473 18.44 -7.38 7.09
CA CYS A 473 17.12 -7.04 6.58
C CYS A 473 16.03 -7.50 7.56
N ARG A 474 14.93 -6.74 7.60
CA ARG A 474 13.79 -7.02 8.48
C ARG A 474 12.48 -7.11 7.70
N SER A 475 11.62 -8.06 8.06
CA SER A 475 10.27 -8.20 7.53
C SER A 475 9.26 -8.23 8.66
N GLU A 476 8.30 -7.29 8.65
CA GLU A 476 7.13 -7.26 9.55
C GLU A 476 5.83 -7.45 8.77
N GLY A 477 5.92 -7.56 7.44
CA GLY A 477 4.77 -7.68 6.56
C GLY A 477 4.16 -9.08 6.52
N ARG A 478 2.94 -9.15 6.01
CA ARG A 478 2.27 -10.40 5.73
C ARG A 478 2.73 -10.94 4.38
N VAL A 479 3.23 -12.18 4.36
CA VAL A 479 3.74 -12.85 3.15
C VAL A 479 2.89 -14.07 2.84
N THR A 480 2.27 -14.09 1.66
CA THR A 480 1.35 -15.16 1.27
C THR A 480 1.68 -15.72 -0.11
N ALA A 481 1.89 -17.02 -0.22
CA ALA A 481 2.04 -17.71 -1.49
C ALA A 481 0.78 -18.53 -1.82
N GLY A 482 0.35 -18.47 -3.08
CA GLY A 482 -0.85 -19.15 -3.53
C GLY A 482 -0.68 -20.66 -3.70
N ASN A 483 0.45 -21.13 -4.20
CA ASN A 483 0.63 -22.54 -4.58
C ASN A 483 1.92 -23.20 -4.07
N GLN A 484 3.00 -22.47 -3.85
CA GLN A 484 4.26 -23.10 -3.46
C GLN A 484 4.82 -22.53 -2.17
N CYS A 485 5.85 -21.68 -2.22
CA CYS A 485 6.57 -21.37 -1.01
C CYS A 485 6.51 -19.90 -0.59
N ALA A 486 6.42 -19.69 0.71
CA ALA A 486 6.50 -18.41 1.34
C ALA A 486 7.69 -18.35 2.33
N GLY A 487 8.43 -17.25 2.30
CA GLY A 487 9.54 -17.01 3.22
C GLY A 487 9.50 -15.60 3.81
N GLY A 488 9.74 -15.47 5.10
CA GLY A 488 9.74 -14.17 5.76
C GLY A 488 10.78 -13.21 5.18
N ILE A 489 11.92 -13.75 4.75
CA ILE A 489 12.97 -13.00 4.05
C ILE A 489 13.07 -13.45 2.59
N VAL A 490 13.25 -14.73 2.32
CA VAL A 490 13.42 -15.26 0.96
C VAL A 490 12.46 -16.41 0.73
N ALA A 491 11.66 -16.39 -0.36
CA ALA A 491 10.85 -17.56 -0.66
C ALA A 491 11.72 -18.71 -1.18
N GLN A 492 12.52 -18.49 -2.24
CA GLN A 492 13.43 -19.51 -2.78
C GLN A 492 14.87 -19.01 -2.81
N LEU A 493 15.75 -19.76 -2.15
CA LEU A 493 17.20 -19.52 -2.15
C LEU A 493 17.91 -20.66 -2.90
N VAL A 494 18.69 -20.33 -3.92
CA VAL A 494 19.45 -21.32 -4.73
C VAL A 494 20.89 -21.40 -4.27
N GLN A 495 21.54 -20.27 -4.06
CA GLN A 495 22.89 -20.16 -3.47
C GLN A 495 23.12 -18.72 -2.97
N GLY A 496 24.18 -18.46 -2.23
CA GLY A 496 24.49 -17.16 -1.64
C GLY A 496 24.38 -17.14 -0.12
N THR A 497 24.26 -15.96 0.46
CA THR A 497 24.29 -15.73 1.91
C THR A 497 23.04 -14.96 2.38
N VAL A 498 22.41 -15.43 3.43
CA VAL A 498 21.39 -14.71 4.21
C VAL A 498 21.90 -14.61 5.66
N GLN A 499 22.15 -13.38 6.12
CA GLN A 499 22.72 -13.19 7.44
C GLN A 499 22.12 -12.02 8.21
N GLU A 500 22.05 -12.13 9.52
CA GLU A 500 21.58 -11.06 10.41
C GLU A 500 20.17 -10.54 10.03
N CYS A 501 19.34 -11.41 9.42
CA CYS A 501 18.01 -11.07 8.98
C CYS A 501 16.96 -11.48 10.01
N CYS A 502 15.88 -10.70 10.07
CA CYS A 502 14.79 -10.90 11.03
C CYS A 502 13.43 -10.93 10.36
N ALA A 503 12.64 -11.98 10.63
CA ALA A 503 11.20 -11.93 10.46
C ALA A 503 10.55 -11.72 11.83
N GLY A 504 10.02 -10.52 12.07
CA GLY A 504 9.47 -10.13 13.38
C GLY A 504 8.13 -10.80 13.67
N SER A 505 7.64 -10.71 14.88
CA SER A 505 6.41 -11.36 15.33
C SER A 505 5.13 -10.78 14.67
N ARG A 506 5.19 -9.58 14.09
CA ARG A 506 4.09 -9.03 13.30
C ARG A 506 4.00 -9.61 11.89
N ALA A 507 5.08 -10.20 11.39
CA ALA A 507 5.05 -10.93 10.14
C ALA A 507 4.20 -12.20 10.26
N SER A 508 3.53 -12.54 9.16
CA SER A 508 2.76 -13.79 9.05
C SER A 508 3.08 -14.44 7.71
N ILE A 509 3.60 -15.66 7.75
CA ILE A 509 4.04 -16.40 6.56
C ILE A 509 3.03 -17.47 6.26
N ARG A 510 2.39 -17.42 5.09
CA ARG A 510 1.31 -18.34 4.73
C ARG A 510 1.46 -18.87 3.31
N SER A 511 1.09 -20.11 3.08
CA SER A 511 0.86 -20.63 1.74
C SER A 511 -0.24 -21.69 1.69
N ARG A 512 -0.80 -21.88 0.49
CA ARG A 512 -1.65 -23.05 0.17
C ARG A 512 -0.83 -24.23 -0.35
N GLY A 513 0.48 -24.11 -0.37
CA GLY A 513 1.39 -25.10 -0.94
C GLY A 513 2.40 -25.60 0.07
N TYR A 514 3.59 -25.79 -0.42
CA TYR A 514 4.71 -26.44 0.23
C TYR A 514 5.74 -25.40 0.67
N ASP A 515 6.67 -25.80 1.52
CA ASP A 515 7.96 -25.14 1.72
C ASP A 515 7.86 -23.72 2.32
N ASN A 516 7.33 -23.61 3.55
CA ASN A 516 7.18 -22.31 4.21
C ASN A 516 8.14 -22.15 5.38
N GLY A 517 8.83 -21.04 5.44
CA GLY A 517 9.80 -20.76 6.50
C GLY A 517 9.80 -19.31 6.98
N GLY A 518 10.03 -19.12 8.27
CA GLY A 518 10.11 -17.78 8.84
C GLY A 518 11.21 -16.91 8.23
N ILE A 519 12.32 -17.52 7.81
CA ILE A 519 13.40 -16.83 7.08
C ILE A 519 13.42 -17.27 5.61
N VAL A 520 13.54 -18.57 5.34
CA VAL A 520 13.61 -19.08 3.97
C VAL A 520 12.51 -20.12 3.77
N GLY A 521 11.66 -19.88 2.77
CA GLY A 521 10.64 -20.87 2.41
C GLY A 521 11.29 -22.16 1.94
N LYS A 522 12.17 -22.07 0.92
CA LYS A 522 12.85 -23.23 0.38
C LYS A 522 14.27 -22.94 -0.10
N ILE A 523 15.18 -23.84 0.23
CA ILE A 523 16.50 -23.95 -0.39
C ILE A 523 16.43 -24.99 -1.49
N LEU A 524 16.84 -24.64 -2.73
CA LEU A 524 16.82 -25.56 -3.87
C LEU A 524 18.11 -25.43 -4.69
N MET A 525 19.15 -26.22 -4.35
CA MET A 525 20.47 -26.09 -4.92
C MET A 525 20.70 -26.82 -6.26
N GLY A 526 19.70 -27.51 -6.82
CA GLY A 526 19.86 -28.25 -8.07
C GLY A 526 20.43 -27.42 -9.24
N ASN A 527 20.11 -26.12 -9.29
CA ASN A 527 20.62 -25.17 -10.28
C ASN A 527 21.79 -24.30 -9.77
N ALA A 528 22.36 -24.63 -8.62
CA ALA A 528 23.54 -23.93 -8.12
C ALA A 528 24.80 -24.27 -8.94
N THR A 529 25.83 -23.44 -8.85
CA THR A 529 27.14 -23.71 -9.44
C THR A 529 27.82 -24.92 -8.75
N ASP A 530 28.78 -25.55 -9.43
CA ASP A 530 29.54 -26.64 -8.83
C ASP A 530 30.42 -26.11 -7.67
N GLY A 531 30.40 -26.83 -6.54
CA GLY A 531 31.08 -26.40 -5.33
C GLY A 531 30.41 -25.21 -4.60
N ALA A 532 29.15 -24.89 -4.96
CA ALA A 532 28.42 -23.77 -4.37
C ALA A 532 28.38 -23.83 -2.83
N ARG A 533 28.55 -22.66 -2.22
CA ARG A 533 28.38 -22.48 -0.77
C ARG A 533 27.11 -21.66 -0.49
N LEU A 534 26.28 -22.13 0.41
CA LEU A 534 25.10 -21.43 0.90
C LEU A 534 25.23 -21.24 2.41
N VAL A 535 24.99 -20.02 2.88
CA VAL A 535 25.13 -19.68 4.30
C VAL A 535 23.86 -18.99 4.78
N ILE A 536 23.31 -19.47 5.91
CA ILE A 536 22.30 -18.78 6.72
C ILE A 536 22.90 -18.60 8.10
N ASP A 537 23.18 -17.37 8.49
CA ASP A 537 23.90 -17.10 9.74
C ASP A 537 23.30 -15.94 10.54
N ARG A 538 23.21 -16.09 11.86
CA ARG A 538 22.65 -15.08 12.78
C ARG A 538 21.27 -14.53 12.35
N CYS A 539 20.39 -15.41 11.86
CA CYS A 539 19.03 -15.05 11.50
C CYS A 539 18.06 -15.40 12.62
N ALA A 540 17.01 -14.59 12.78
CA ALA A 540 15.96 -14.80 13.77
C ALA A 540 14.57 -14.75 13.17
N ALA A 541 13.71 -15.71 13.47
CA ALA A 541 12.31 -15.75 13.10
C ALA A 541 11.42 -15.77 14.35
N TYR A 542 10.52 -14.80 14.44
CA TYR A 542 9.54 -14.67 15.53
C TYR A 542 8.10 -14.80 15.02
N CYS A 543 7.93 -15.00 13.72
CA CYS A 543 6.66 -14.95 13.00
C CYS A 543 5.92 -16.27 13.00
N ASP A 544 4.61 -16.20 12.72
CA ASP A 544 3.77 -17.36 12.47
C ASP A 544 4.01 -17.93 11.06
N VAL A 545 4.04 -19.26 10.93
CA VAL A 545 4.22 -19.97 9.65
C VAL A 545 3.10 -20.97 9.45
N THR A 546 2.31 -20.83 8.39
CA THR A 546 1.17 -21.70 8.10
C THR A 546 1.18 -22.16 6.64
N GLY A 547 1.08 -23.46 6.41
CA GLY A 547 0.98 -24.04 5.05
C GLY A 547 0.53 -25.48 5.05
N LEU A 548 0.50 -26.08 3.86
CA LEU A 548 0.02 -27.48 3.74
C LEU A 548 0.98 -28.50 4.32
N TYR A 549 2.26 -28.47 3.92
CA TYR A 549 3.16 -29.58 4.17
C TYR A 549 4.42 -29.16 4.95
N GLU A 550 5.41 -28.62 4.30
CA GLU A 550 6.72 -28.36 4.89
C GLU A 550 6.76 -26.96 5.54
N ASN A 551 6.46 -26.87 6.84
CA ASN A 551 6.42 -25.63 7.59
C ASN A 551 7.49 -25.60 8.68
N GLY A 552 8.47 -24.73 8.54
CA GLY A 552 9.57 -24.54 9.49
C GLY A 552 9.62 -23.13 10.08
N GLY A 553 9.89 -23.02 11.37
CA GLY A 553 10.03 -21.71 12.00
C GLY A 553 11.15 -20.85 11.36
N LEU A 554 12.23 -21.49 10.89
CA LEU A 554 13.30 -20.83 10.15
C LEU A 554 13.28 -21.20 8.66
N ILE A 555 13.26 -22.50 8.32
CA ILE A 555 13.34 -23.01 6.94
C ILE A 555 12.26 -24.06 6.71
N GLY A 556 11.47 -23.92 5.65
CA GLY A 556 10.48 -24.92 5.25
C GLY A 556 11.13 -26.18 4.65
N LEU A 557 11.77 -26.06 3.49
CA LEU A 557 12.50 -27.13 2.83
C LEU A 557 13.97 -26.77 2.62
N LEU A 558 14.86 -27.63 3.10
CA LEU A 558 16.29 -27.61 2.77
C LEU A 558 16.59 -28.78 1.81
N ASN A 559 16.51 -28.50 0.49
CA ASN A 559 16.85 -29.45 -0.57
C ASN A 559 18.17 -29.07 -1.24
N ALA A 560 19.25 -29.59 -0.68
CA ALA A 560 20.61 -29.33 -1.14
C ALA A 560 21.10 -30.43 -2.10
N ASN A 561 20.34 -30.72 -3.16
CA ASN A 561 20.69 -31.76 -4.12
C ASN A 561 21.75 -31.28 -5.15
N LYS A 562 22.96 -31.03 -4.65
CA LYS A 562 24.14 -30.63 -5.45
C LYS A 562 25.38 -31.22 -4.84
N ALA A 563 25.96 -32.21 -5.52
CA ALA A 563 27.19 -32.87 -5.04
C ALA A 563 28.38 -31.87 -4.97
N GLY A 564 29.17 -31.97 -3.90
CA GLY A 564 30.33 -31.09 -3.67
C GLY A 564 29.94 -29.69 -3.16
N ALA A 565 28.66 -29.36 -3.07
CA ALA A 565 28.22 -28.10 -2.46
C ALA A 565 28.16 -28.21 -0.94
N THR A 566 28.11 -27.05 -0.27
CA THR A 566 27.97 -26.94 1.19
C THR A 566 26.83 -26.02 1.58
N VAL A 567 26.09 -26.40 2.62
CA VAL A 567 25.08 -25.57 3.27
C VAL A 567 25.41 -25.44 4.75
N GLU A 568 25.50 -24.22 5.22
CA GLU A 568 25.72 -23.87 6.62
C GLU A 568 24.54 -23.08 7.16
N VAL A 569 23.88 -23.59 8.22
CA VAL A 569 22.85 -22.90 8.99
C VAL A 569 23.39 -22.74 10.39
N THR A 570 23.81 -21.52 10.74
CA THR A 570 24.57 -21.29 11.99
C THR A 570 24.04 -20.11 12.79
N ASN A 571 24.15 -20.19 14.13
CA ASN A 571 23.82 -19.10 15.05
C ASN A 571 22.39 -18.54 14.84
N CYS A 572 21.41 -19.39 14.50
CA CYS A 572 20.07 -18.97 14.16
C CYS A 572 19.06 -19.31 15.27
N ALA A 573 17.97 -18.56 15.30
CA ALA A 573 16.89 -18.81 16.24
C ALA A 573 15.51 -18.74 15.58
N ALA A 574 14.61 -19.62 15.99
CA ALA A 574 13.19 -19.53 15.71
C ALA A 574 12.42 -19.56 17.03
N VAL A 575 11.79 -18.43 17.39
CA VAL A 575 11.26 -18.20 18.73
C VAL A 575 9.83 -17.67 18.70
N GLY A 576 8.93 -18.31 19.41
CA GLY A 576 7.62 -17.78 19.77
C GLY A 576 6.54 -17.80 18.69
N GLY A 577 6.86 -18.14 17.41
CA GLY A 577 5.88 -18.22 16.34
C GLY A 577 5.02 -19.51 16.38
N GLU A 578 3.80 -19.44 15.86
CA GLU A 578 2.95 -20.62 15.66
C GLU A 578 3.28 -21.28 14.31
N ILE A 579 3.67 -22.57 14.34
CA ILE A 579 4.00 -23.33 13.14
C ILE A 579 2.86 -24.31 12.85
N THR A 580 2.10 -24.10 11.78
CA THR A 580 0.88 -24.86 11.49
C THR A 580 0.95 -25.57 10.14
N SER A 581 0.75 -26.90 10.12
CA SER A 581 0.57 -27.68 8.90
C SER A 581 -0.90 -28.05 8.73
N THR A 582 -1.51 -27.65 7.59
CA THR A 582 -2.94 -27.85 7.30
C THR A 582 -3.20 -28.94 6.26
N GLY A 583 -2.19 -29.72 5.88
CA GLY A 583 -2.27 -30.71 4.80
C GLY A 583 -3.20 -31.90 5.07
N LYS A 584 -3.97 -32.28 4.05
CA LYS A 584 -5.01 -33.32 4.08
C LYS A 584 -4.73 -34.46 3.11
N ASN A 585 -3.59 -34.59 2.45
CA ASN A 585 -3.45 -35.53 1.34
C ASN A 585 -2.72 -36.84 1.72
N SER A 586 -3.24 -37.96 1.25
CA SER A 586 -2.67 -39.29 1.45
C SER A 586 -1.29 -39.53 0.79
N TYR A 587 -0.82 -38.60 -0.05
CA TYR A 587 0.42 -38.78 -0.82
C TYR A 587 1.57 -37.89 -0.34
N SER A 588 1.35 -36.97 0.59
CA SER A 588 2.37 -36.04 1.06
C SER A 588 2.38 -35.94 2.58
N TYR A 589 3.56 -35.80 3.14
CA TYR A 589 3.76 -35.73 4.58
C TYR A 589 3.44 -34.33 5.09
N ALA A 590 2.52 -34.18 6.03
CA ALA A 590 2.37 -32.97 6.79
C ALA A 590 3.58 -32.85 7.74
N LEU A 591 4.44 -31.88 7.49
CA LEU A 591 5.65 -31.65 8.28
C LEU A 591 5.57 -30.27 8.93
N ALA A 592 5.87 -30.20 10.22
CA ALA A 592 6.02 -28.91 10.92
C ALA A 592 7.14 -29.02 11.94
N ALA A 593 8.02 -28.03 11.96
CA ALA A 593 9.11 -27.99 12.91
C ALA A 593 9.44 -26.58 13.39
N GLY A 594 9.90 -26.47 14.63
CA GLY A 594 10.31 -25.19 15.19
C GLY A 594 11.44 -24.54 14.42
N LEU A 595 12.43 -25.30 13.90
CA LEU A 595 13.54 -24.73 13.13
C LEU A 595 13.44 -25.08 11.62
N ILE A 596 13.64 -26.34 11.24
CA ILE A 596 13.68 -26.79 9.83
C ILE A 596 12.70 -27.93 9.64
N SER A 597 11.76 -27.79 8.70
CA SER A 597 10.74 -28.82 8.51
C SER A 597 11.26 -30.05 7.78
N PHE A 598 11.98 -29.91 6.66
CA PHE A 598 12.50 -31.03 5.90
C PHE A 598 13.94 -30.79 5.41
N VAL A 599 14.80 -31.79 5.63
CA VAL A 599 16.22 -31.77 5.24
C VAL A 599 16.49 -32.93 4.30
N GLN A 600 16.93 -32.62 3.06
CA GLN A 600 17.32 -33.62 2.05
C GLN A 600 18.43 -33.12 1.10
N GLY A 601 19.05 -34.04 0.38
CA GLY A 601 20.01 -33.70 -0.67
C GLY A 601 21.34 -34.46 -0.57
N THR A 602 22.30 -34.12 -1.42
CA THR A 602 23.63 -34.73 -1.55
C THR A 602 24.79 -33.82 -1.15
N ALA A 603 24.53 -32.52 -0.93
CA ALA A 603 25.48 -31.55 -0.41
C ALA A 603 25.85 -31.88 1.07
N THR A 604 27.00 -31.37 1.51
CA THR A 604 27.32 -31.36 2.95
C THR A 604 26.50 -30.30 3.66
N ILE A 605 25.65 -30.70 4.60
CA ILE A 605 24.76 -29.80 5.34
C ILE A 605 25.20 -29.75 6.80
N ARG A 606 25.49 -28.55 7.32
CA ARG A 606 25.80 -28.33 8.72
C ARG A 606 24.80 -27.39 9.37
N ILE A 607 24.13 -27.85 10.41
CA ILE A 607 23.24 -27.06 11.25
C ILE A 607 23.92 -26.93 12.62
N ALA A 608 24.28 -25.72 13.02
CA ALA A 608 25.06 -25.57 14.23
C ALA A 608 24.73 -24.32 15.04
N ASN A 609 24.82 -24.42 16.35
CA ASN A 609 24.61 -23.31 17.27
C ASN A 609 23.26 -22.63 17.07
N CYS A 610 22.18 -23.41 16.89
CA CYS A 610 20.85 -22.95 16.62
C CYS A 610 19.85 -23.33 17.70
N THR A 611 18.85 -22.49 17.92
CA THR A 611 17.75 -22.78 18.86
C THR A 611 16.39 -22.73 18.21
N ALA A 612 15.48 -23.56 18.68
CA ALA A 612 14.06 -23.48 18.36
C ALA A 612 13.22 -23.51 19.64
N ARG A 613 12.43 -22.47 19.83
CA ARG A 613 11.41 -22.35 20.87
C ARG A 613 10.10 -21.92 20.22
N PRO A 614 9.41 -22.83 19.51
CA PRO A 614 8.13 -22.52 18.91
C PRO A 614 7.10 -22.16 19.98
N GLY A 615 6.26 -21.16 19.74
CA GLY A 615 5.14 -20.88 20.63
C GLY A 615 4.07 -21.98 20.54
N PHE A 616 3.97 -22.63 19.36
CA PHE A 616 3.05 -23.70 19.12
C PHE A 616 3.38 -24.44 17.82
N VAL A 617 3.31 -25.75 17.80
CA VAL A 617 3.41 -26.57 16.59
C VAL A 617 2.12 -27.37 16.43
N SER A 618 1.39 -27.17 15.33
CA SER A 618 0.10 -27.82 15.12
C SER A 618 -0.01 -28.47 13.74
N GLY A 619 -0.85 -29.49 13.63
CA GLY A 619 -1.12 -30.16 12.37
C GLY A 619 -2.41 -30.96 12.34
N LEU A 620 -2.98 -31.14 11.13
CA LEU A 620 -4.06 -32.07 10.89
C LEU A 620 -3.47 -33.47 10.68
N ILE A 621 -3.87 -34.41 11.51
CA ILE A 621 -3.43 -35.80 11.36
C ILE A 621 -4.46 -36.57 10.54
N GLN A 622 -4.18 -36.75 9.27
CA GLN A 622 -4.84 -37.75 8.42
C GLN A 622 -3.85 -38.59 7.61
N SER A 623 -2.55 -38.31 7.70
CA SER A 623 -1.50 -39.07 7.01
C SER A 623 -0.19 -39.00 7.79
N ILE A 624 0.79 -39.77 7.40
CA ILE A 624 2.11 -39.87 8.02
C ILE A 624 2.77 -38.52 8.13
N GLY A 625 2.59 -37.83 9.26
CA GLY A 625 3.21 -36.54 9.56
C GLY A 625 4.50 -36.69 10.37
N ALA A 626 5.40 -35.70 10.26
CA ALA A 626 6.52 -35.61 11.18
C ALA A 626 6.55 -34.21 11.79
N PHE A 627 6.58 -34.14 13.12
CA PHE A 627 6.53 -32.93 13.90
C PHE A 627 7.70 -32.86 14.87
N ALA A 628 8.39 -31.72 14.96
CA ALA A 628 9.54 -31.58 15.85
C ALA A 628 9.72 -30.16 16.40
N GLY A 629 10.43 -30.08 17.52
CA GLY A 629 10.95 -28.80 17.99
C GLY A 629 12.05 -28.25 17.08
N LEU A 630 12.99 -29.11 16.62
CA LEU A 630 14.14 -28.65 15.81
C LEU A 630 14.02 -29.08 14.33
N ILE A 631 14.03 -30.39 14.01
CA ILE A 631 14.02 -30.90 12.64
C ILE A 631 12.85 -31.86 12.45
N GLY A 632 11.93 -31.52 11.52
CA GLY A 632 10.74 -32.35 11.27
C GLY A 632 11.09 -33.68 10.62
N TYR A 633 11.73 -33.69 9.46
CA TYR A 633 12.15 -34.91 8.76
C TYR A 633 13.55 -34.74 8.15
N GLN A 634 14.41 -35.73 8.41
CA GLN A 634 15.73 -35.85 7.82
C GLN A 634 15.83 -37.11 6.96
N SER A 635 16.06 -36.94 5.65
CA SER A 635 16.18 -38.04 4.69
C SER A 635 17.58 -38.25 4.12
N THR A 636 18.56 -37.40 4.48
CA THR A 636 19.94 -37.47 4.02
C THR A 636 20.93 -37.72 5.15
N ALA A 637 21.94 -38.52 4.88
CA ALA A 637 23.07 -38.78 5.80
C ALA A 637 24.12 -37.67 5.82
N THR A 638 24.11 -36.77 4.85
CA THR A 638 25.11 -35.67 4.71
C THR A 638 24.82 -34.47 5.62
N ALA A 639 23.71 -34.48 6.35
CA ALA A 639 23.34 -33.44 7.28
C ALA A 639 23.71 -33.78 8.72
N THR A 640 24.34 -32.84 9.41
CA THR A 640 24.72 -32.91 10.83
C THR A 640 24.10 -31.77 11.61
N ALA A 641 23.72 -32.01 12.87
CA ALA A 641 23.34 -30.96 13.81
C ALA A 641 24.26 -30.98 15.03
N GLU A 642 24.79 -29.80 15.40
CA GLU A 642 25.77 -29.65 16.47
C GLU A 642 25.51 -28.43 17.34
N ASN A 643 25.60 -28.57 18.64
CA ASN A 643 25.39 -27.51 19.64
C ASN A 643 24.05 -26.76 19.42
N CYS A 644 22.97 -27.52 19.24
CA CYS A 644 21.63 -26.99 19.06
C CYS A 644 20.74 -27.29 20.27
N CYS A 645 19.74 -26.47 20.52
CA CYS A 645 18.77 -26.76 21.57
C CYS A 645 17.33 -26.48 21.14
N THR A 646 16.40 -27.13 21.81
CA THR A 646 14.97 -26.84 21.69
C THR A 646 14.30 -26.93 23.04
N SER A 647 13.44 -25.97 23.34
CA SER A 647 12.59 -25.98 24.54
C SER A 647 11.14 -26.38 24.22
N ALA A 648 10.89 -26.95 23.03
CA ALA A 648 9.56 -27.45 22.68
C ALA A 648 9.14 -28.55 23.66
N THR A 649 8.01 -28.37 24.31
CA THR A 649 7.39 -29.31 25.24
C THR A 649 6.21 -30.04 24.59
N LEU A 650 5.71 -31.08 25.20
CA LEU A 650 4.51 -31.78 24.71
C LEU A 650 3.30 -30.84 24.63
N GLY A 651 3.22 -29.85 25.55
CA GLY A 651 2.17 -28.85 25.57
C GLY A 651 2.19 -27.91 24.34
N ASP A 652 3.37 -27.74 23.70
CA ASP A 652 3.55 -26.90 22.52
C ASP A 652 3.05 -27.59 21.23
N PHE A 653 2.66 -28.86 21.29
CA PHE A 653 2.14 -29.60 20.13
C PHE A 653 0.64 -29.77 20.22
N ALA A 654 -0.07 -29.33 19.19
CA ALA A 654 -1.51 -29.55 19.06
C ALA A 654 -1.85 -30.27 17.76
N PHE A 655 -2.64 -31.29 17.89
CA PHE A 655 -3.08 -32.12 16.76
C PHE A 655 -4.58 -32.02 16.64
N ARG A 656 -5.08 -31.46 15.55
CA ARG A 656 -6.51 -31.32 15.32
C ARG A 656 -7.09 -32.69 14.95
N GLY A 657 -8.05 -33.17 15.76
CA GLY A 657 -8.81 -34.37 15.49
C GLY A 657 -8.20 -35.69 15.93
N ALA A 658 -7.06 -35.74 16.63
CA ALA A 658 -6.50 -36.92 17.22
C ALA A 658 -5.94 -36.66 18.62
N SER A 659 -5.98 -37.64 19.48
CA SER A 659 -5.21 -37.63 20.71
C SER A 659 -3.79 -38.13 20.44
N LEU A 660 -2.81 -37.71 21.27
CA LEU A 660 -1.43 -38.19 21.19
C LEU A 660 -1.30 -39.72 21.36
N SER A 661 -2.36 -40.39 21.79
CA SER A 661 -2.46 -41.85 21.90
C SER A 661 -2.87 -42.54 20.61
N ASP A 662 -3.26 -41.81 19.55
CA ASP A 662 -3.69 -42.43 18.29
C ASP A 662 -2.53 -43.03 17.53
N SER A 663 -2.75 -44.25 17.01
CA SER A 663 -1.77 -45.06 16.26
C SER A 663 -1.25 -44.39 14.96
N GLY A 664 -1.83 -43.25 14.55
CA GLY A 664 -1.40 -42.47 13.41
C GLY A 664 -0.25 -41.52 13.69
N LEU A 665 0.02 -41.17 14.96
CA LEU A 665 1.11 -40.27 15.41
C LEU A 665 2.43 -41.02 15.54
N LYS A 666 3.06 -41.36 14.43
CA LYS A 666 4.28 -42.19 14.45
C LYS A 666 5.59 -41.38 14.53
N TYR A 667 5.59 -40.09 14.19
CA TYR A 667 6.83 -39.34 13.97
C TYR A 667 6.76 -37.97 14.61
N TYR A 668 7.05 -37.89 15.92
CA TYR A 668 7.16 -36.61 16.63
C TYR A 668 8.27 -36.71 17.68
N GLY A 669 8.95 -35.57 17.92
CA GLY A 669 10.03 -35.48 18.88
C GLY A 669 10.43 -34.05 19.18
N SER A 670 11.11 -33.84 20.34
CA SER A 670 11.57 -32.49 20.67
C SER A 670 12.66 -31.99 19.68
N VAL A 671 13.63 -32.87 19.35
CA VAL A 671 14.72 -32.54 18.42
C VAL A 671 14.39 -33.00 17.00
N LEU A 672 13.96 -34.23 16.84
CA LEU A 672 13.77 -34.89 15.54
C LEU A 672 12.42 -35.58 15.46
N GLY A 673 11.62 -35.27 14.43
CA GLY A 673 10.35 -35.94 14.17
C GLY A 673 10.55 -37.31 13.49
N ARG A 674 11.25 -37.30 12.34
CA ARG A 674 11.51 -38.53 11.55
C ARG A 674 12.94 -38.52 10.99
N CYS A 675 13.59 -39.71 10.98
CA CYS A 675 14.82 -39.94 10.25
C CYS A 675 14.70 -41.19 9.40
N SER A 676 15.00 -41.11 8.10
CA SER A 676 15.12 -42.27 7.22
C SER A 676 16.54 -42.48 6.70
N ALA A 677 17.44 -41.52 6.96
CA ALA A 677 18.84 -41.63 6.60
C ALA A 677 19.61 -42.51 7.61
N GLN A 678 20.61 -43.26 7.13
CA GLN A 678 21.53 -44.02 8.00
C GLN A 678 22.75 -43.14 8.37
N ASN A 679 23.30 -43.41 9.56
CA ASN A 679 24.54 -42.77 10.05
C ASN A 679 24.46 -41.21 10.21
N VAL A 680 23.33 -40.72 10.63
CA VAL A 680 23.18 -39.29 10.99
C VAL A 680 23.70 -39.07 12.40
N THR A 681 24.48 -38.00 12.58
CA THR A 681 25.03 -37.66 13.90
C THR A 681 24.50 -36.32 14.41
N TYR A 682 23.99 -36.35 15.63
CA TYR A 682 23.62 -35.19 16.43
C TYR A 682 24.61 -35.07 17.61
N THR A 683 25.30 -33.95 17.67
CA THR A 683 26.31 -33.70 18.71
C THR A 683 25.87 -32.54 19.59
N ARG A 684 25.82 -32.71 20.91
CA ARG A 684 25.44 -31.67 21.89
C ARG A 684 24.10 -30.99 21.53
N CYS A 685 23.11 -31.82 21.14
CA CYS A 685 21.76 -31.31 20.93
C CYS A 685 20.92 -31.55 22.17
N HIS A 686 20.56 -30.46 22.87
CA HIS A 686 19.86 -30.53 24.15
C HIS A 686 18.39 -30.21 24.04
N HIS A 687 17.57 -30.85 24.91
CA HIS A 687 16.10 -30.68 24.83
C HIS A 687 15.45 -30.80 26.21
N ASP A 688 14.19 -30.39 26.34
CA ASP A 688 13.35 -30.59 27.51
C ASP A 688 13.02 -32.09 27.68
N ALA A 689 13.27 -32.65 28.87
CA ALA A 689 13.07 -34.05 29.20
C ALA A 689 11.57 -34.44 29.28
N GLY A 690 10.69 -33.47 29.39
CA GLY A 690 9.23 -33.72 29.34
C GLY A 690 8.74 -34.25 28.00
N PHE A 691 9.60 -34.24 26.96
CA PHE A 691 9.29 -34.72 25.62
C PHE A 691 10.46 -35.50 25.02
N ALA A 692 10.18 -36.61 24.32
CA ALA A 692 11.23 -37.47 23.79
C ALA A 692 12.04 -36.81 22.67
N PHE A 693 13.33 -37.11 22.57
CA PHE A 693 14.24 -36.64 21.52
C PHE A 693 13.69 -36.97 20.12
N CYS A 694 13.29 -38.22 19.94
CA CYS A 694 12.61 -38.71 18.76
C CYS A 694 11.63 -39.82 19.19
N ALA A 695 10.43 -39.89 18.61
CA ALA A 695 9.40 -40.86 18.98
C ALA A 695 9.77 -42.30 18.66
N ALA A 696 9.27 -43.24 19.46
CA ALA A 696 9.35 -44.70 19.20
C ALA A 696 8.57 -45.03 17.90
N GLY A 697 9.26 -45.57 16.90
CA GLY A 697 8.66 -45.95 15.59
C GLY A 697 9.27 -45.21 14.39
N SER A 698 10.07 -44.16 14.58
CA SER A 698 11.02 -43.70 13.57
C SER A 698 12.11 -44.76 13.42
N ASN A 699 12.53 -45.07 12.18
CA ASN A 699 13.72 -45.86 11.97
C ASN A 699 14.91 -45.07 12.53
N THR A 700 15.30 -45.35 13.78
CA THR A 700 16.34 -44.62 14.48
C THR A 700 17.72 -45.11 14.03
N TYR A 701 18.26 -44.48 13.02
CA TYR A 701 19.65 -44.69 12.57
C TYR A 701 20.57 -43.53 13.00
N GLU A 702 20.09 -42.66 13.88
CA GLU A 702 20.86 -41.50 14.39
C GLU A 702 21.81 -41.91 15.53
N THR A 703 22.99 -41.33 15.55
CA THR A 703 23.92 -41.35 16.66
C THR A 703 23.77 -40.05 17.47
N ARG A 704 23.63 -40.18 18.78
CA ARG A 704 23.53 -39.02 19.71
C ARG A 704 24.80 -38.95 20.53
N ASP A 705 25.61 -37.94 20.28
CA ASP A 705 26.86 -37.70 21.03
C ASP A 705 26.69 -36.48 21.95
N ASN A 706 26.86 -36.72 23.28
CA ASN A 706 26.69 -35.67 24.29
C ASN A 706 25.35 -34.89 24.28
N CYS A 707 24.27 -35.52 23.72
CA CYS A 707 22.92 -34.93 23.76
C CYS A 707 22.31 -35.18 25.15
N GLN A 708 21.70 -34.13 25.75
CA GLN A 708 21.10 -34.25 27.08
C GLN A 708 19.62 -33.87 27.06
N ALA A 709 18.81 -34.68 27.75
CA ALA A 709 17.47 -34.34 28.15
C ALA A 709 17.50 -33.62 29.51
N LEU A 710 17.03 -32.42 29.61
CA LEU A 710 17.10 -31.57 30.79
C LEU A 710 15.71 -31.37 31.40
N ALA A 711 15.63 -31.24 32.71
CA ALA A 711 14.36 -30.84 33.35
C ALA A 711 13.92 -29.45 32.85
N THR A 712 12.59 -29.23 32.71
CA THR A 712 12.03 -27.98 32.21
C THR A 712 12.60 -26.72 32.89
N GLN A 713 12.84 -26.78 34.21
CA GLN A 713 13.47 -25.67 34.94
C GLN A 713 14.91 -25.40 34.47
N ALA A 714 15.68 -26.43 34.13
CA ALA A 714 17.07 -26.30 33.67
C ALA A 714 17.17 -25.60 32.30
N MET A 715 16.07 -25.46 31.59
CA MET A 715 16.02 -24.70 30.32
C MET A 715 16.23 -23.20 30.54
N THR A 716 15.92 -22.67 31.73
CA THR A 716 15.94 -21.22 32.01
C THR A 716 16.77 -20.81 33.25
N ASP A 717 17.19 -21.75 34.05
CA ASP A 717 17.97 -21.47 35.32
C ASP A 717 19.49 -21.25 35.11
N GLY A 718 19.93 -21.22 33.85
CA GLY A 718 21.33 -21.07 33.46
C GLY A 718 22.05 -22.41 33.17
N THR A 719 21.46 -23.56 33.50
CA THR A 719 22.07 -24.89 33.26
C THR A 719 22.25 -25.12 31.76
N LEU A 720 21.20 -24.98 30.97
CA LEU A 720 21.28 -25.11 29.52
C LEU A 720 22.21 -24.05 28.90
N LEU A 721 22.16 -22.81 29.36
CA LEU A 721 23.04 -21.75 28.86
C LEU A 721 24.53 -22.10 29.03
N ALA A 722 24.90 -22.69 30.16
CA ALA A 722 26.27 -23.15 30.43
C ALA A 722 26.71 -24.26 29.47
N LEU A 723 25.83 -25.26 29.23
CA LEU A 723 26.09 -26.37 28.31
C LEU A 723 26.25 -25.88 26.84
N MET A 724 25.41 -24.94 26.41
CA MET A 724 25.49 -24.36 25.07
C MET A 724 26.81 -23.57 24.90
N ASN A 725 27.24 -22.81 25.89
CA ASN A 725 28.50 -22.07 25.83
C ASN A 725 29.73 -22.98 25.89
N GLU A 726 29.68 -24.09 26.61
CA GLU A 726 30.73 -25.10 26.60
C GLU A 726 30.89 -25.70 25.20
N GLY A 727 29.79 -25.95 24.50
CA GLY A 727 29.74 -26.58 23.18
C GLY A 727 29.96 -25.67 22.00
N LYS A 728 29.96 -24.34 22.15
CA LYS A 728 29.90 -23.38 21.05
C LYS A 728 31.11 -23.41 20.09
N GLY A 729 32.27 -23.86 20.53
CA GLY A 729 33.46 -23.84 19.68
C GLY A 729 33.83 -22.44 19.18
N SER A 730 33.87 -22.27 17.84
CA SER A 730 34.12 -20.98 17.17
C SER A 730 32.84 -20.19 16.82
N TRP A 731 31.67 -20.71 17.13
CA TRP A 731 30.38 -20.03 16.86
C TRP A 731 30.10 -18.89 17.85
N SER A 732 29.02 -18.18 17.66
CA SER A 732 28.58 -17.12 18.58
C SER A 732 28.40 -17.65 20.00
N GLU A 733 28.67 -16.78 20.94
CA GLU A 733 28.34 -17.02 22.34
C GLU A 733 26.83 -17.15 22.53
N TRP A 734 26.41 -17.89 23.55
CA TRP A 734 25.01 -17.96 23.95
C TRP A 734 24.73 -16.99 25.07
N VAL A 735 23.60 -16.32 24.98
CA VAL A 735 23.10 -15.38 26.00
C VAL A 735 21.67 -15.78 26.39
N ALA A 736 21.25 -15.43 27.59
CA ALA A 736 19.87 -15.60 27.99
C ALA A 736 18.98 -14.49 27.35
N ASP A 737 17.83 -14.88 26.81
CA ASP A 737 16.80 -13.90 26.43
C ASP A 737 16.03 -13.37 27.67
N ALA A 738 15.00 -12.55 27.46
CA ALA A 738 14.22 -11.95 28.55
C ALA A 738 13.48 -12.98 29.43
N GLU A 739 13.24 -14.19 28.92
CA GLU A 739 12.56 -15.28 29.62
C GLU A 739 13.57 -16.29 30.22
N GLY A 740 14.89 -16.05 30.06
CA GLY A 740 15.95 -16.88 30.56
C GLY A 740 16.41 -18.01 29.62
N TYR A 741 15.81 -18.16 28.44
CA TYR A 741 16.19 -19.18 27.47
C TYR A 741 17.47 -18.83 26.71
N PRO A 742 18.37 -19.80 26.43
CA PRO A 742 19.55 -19.55 25.63
C PRO A 742 19.21 -19.23 24.17
N VAL A 743 19.80 -18.15 23.67
CA VAL A 743 19.78 -17.77 22.25
C VAL A 743 21.21 -17.41 21.81
N PRO A 744 21.60 -17.64 20.53
CA PRO A 744 22.91 -17.23 20.04
C PRO A 744 23.05 -15.69 20.07
N ALA A 745 24.20 -15.21 20.59
CA ALA A 745 24.47 -13.78 20.62
C ALA A 745 24.59 -13.19 19.22
N GLY A 746 24.10 -11.96 19.04
CA GLY A 746 24.16 -11.24 17.76
C GLY A 746 23.05 -11.58 16.78
N ILE A 747 22.03 -12.38 17.19
CA ILE A 747 20.81 -12.49 16.39
C ILE A 747 20.00 -11.18 16.48
N PRO A 748 19.30 -10.77 15.43
CA PRO A 748 18.44 -9.59 15.47
C PRO A 748 17.30 -9.78 16.48
N ALA A 749 17.09 -8.80 17.35
CA ALA A 749 15.97 -8.80 18.28
C ALA A 749 14.64 -8.48 17.58
N ASP A 750 13.53 -8.94 18.14
CA ASP A 750 12.20 -8.44 17.75
C ASP A 750 11.98 -7.05 18.35
N THR A 751 12.15 -6.01 17.52
CA THR A 751 12.08 -4.61 17.98
C THR A 751 10.67 -4.04 17.98
N ASN A 752 9.70 -4.77 17.41
CA ASN A 752 8.29 -4.38 17.35
C ASN A 752 7.39 -5.60 17.68
N PRO A 753 7.52 -6.16 18.91
CA PRO A 753 6.83 -7.39 19.23
C PRO A 753 5.32 -7.22 19.15
N LYS A 754 4.68 -8.21 18.53
CA LYS A 754 3.24 -8.34 18.55
C LYS A 754 2.82 -8.64 19.99
N GLU A 755 1.93 -7.83 20.54
CA GLU A 755 1.29 -8.18 21.79
C GLU A 755 0.56 -9.52 21.59
N LYS A 756 0.98 -10.56 22.32
CA LYS A 756 0.30 -11.84 22.26
C LYS A 756 -0.99 -11.70 23.06
N PRO A 757 -2.16 -11.91 22.42
CA PRO A 757 -3.41 -11.96 23.17
C PRO A 757 -3.32 -13.05 24.24
N VAL A 758 -3.61 -12.71 25.48
CA VAL A 758 -3.69 -13.70 26.57
C VAL A 758 -5.04 -14.39 26.45
N ASN A 759 -5.06 -15.72 26.18
CA ASN A 759 -6.28 -16.50 25.97
C ASN A 759 -7.24 -15.87 24.92
N PRO A 760 -6.81 -15.69 23.66
CA PRO A 760 -7.65 -15.06 22.65
C PRO A 760 -8.88 -15.91 22.34
N LYS A 761 -10.01 -15.27 22.06
CA LYS A 761 -11.18 -15.92 21.50
C LYS A 761 -10.83 -16.48 20.10
N ARG A 762 -11.02 -17.75 19.89
CA ARG A 762 -10.75 -18.43 18.62
C ARG A 762 -12.00 -18.39 17.76
N VAL A 763 -11.94 -17.74 16.61
CA VAL A 763 -13.08 -17.53 15.73
C VAL A 763 -12.92 -18.39 14.48
N SER A 764 -13.89 -19.26 14.19
CA SER A 764 -13.96 -20.01 12.93
C SER A 764 -15.08 -19.50 12.05
N ILE A 765 -14.83 -19.48 10.75
CA ILE A 765 -15.75 -18.98 9.72
C ILE A 765 -16.15 -20.12 8.81
N ILE A 766 -17.45 -20.24 8.51
CA ILE A 766 -17.95 -21.06 7.41
C ILE A 766 -18.87 -20.24 6.53
N GLY A 767 -18.59 -20.20 5.23
CA GLY A 767 -19.31 -19.30 4.33
C GLY A 767 -19.20 -19.71 2.86
N ASP A 768 -19.79 -18.88 2.01
CA ASP A 768 -19.73 -18.95 0.56
C ASP A 768 -18.62 -18.00 0.00
N SER A 769 -18.75 -17.59 -1.26
CA SER A 769 -17.80 -16.71 -1.95
C SER A 769 -17.50 -15.39 -1.22
N ILE A 770 -18.47 -14.81 -0.53
CA ILE A 770 -18.34 -13.54 0.18
C ILE A 770 -17.32 -13.61 1.33
N SER A 771 -17.16 -14.80 1.91
CA SER A 771 -16.27 -15.04 3.04
C SER A 771 -14.91 -15.64 2.65
N THR A 772 -14.68 -15.88 1.35
CA THR A 772 -13.43 -16.46 0.85
C THR A 772 -12.34 -15.44 0.71
N PHE A 773 -11.10 -15.87 0.94
CA PHE A 773 -9.90 -15.15 0.51
C PHE A 773 -8.79 -16.16 0.23
N TYR A 774 -8.18 -16.07 -0.95
CA TYR A 774 -7.14 -16.98 -1.40
C TYR A 774 -5.97 -17.06 -0.41
N GLY A 775 -5.56 -18.29 -0.04
CA GLY A 775 -4.51 -18.51 0.95
C GLY A 775 -4.98 -18.56 2.42
N TRP A 776 -6.26 -18.29 2.70
CA TRP A 776 -6.83 -18.31 4.06
C TRP A 776 -7.90 -19.39 4.30
N MET A 777 -8.07 -20.27 3.35
CA MET A 777 -8.98 -21.41 3.39
C MET A 777 -8.20 -22.72 3.16
N PRO A 778 -8.78 -23.89 3.48
CA PRO A 778 -8.17 -25.18 3.19
C PRO A 778 -7.79 -25.33 1.71
N ASN A 779 -6.76 -26.13 1.43
CA ASN A 779 -6.34 -26.41 0.06
C ASN A 779 -7.46 -27.11 -0.74
N GLY A 780 -7.52 -26.79 -2.04
CA GLY A 780 -8.57 -27.28 -2.93
C GLY A 780 -9.86 -26.46 -2.85
N TYR A 781 -9.99 -25.54 -1.89
CA TYR A 781 -11.13 -24.66 -1.79
C TYR A 781 -11.00 -23.48 -2.76
N THR A 782 -12.06 -23.23 -3.51
CA THR A 782 -12.10 -22.14 -4.47
C THR A 782 -12.44 -20.82 -3.78
N SER A 783 -11.68 -19.78 -4.08
CA SER A 783 -11.91 -18.42 -3.56
C SER A 783 -12.49 -17.50 -4.62
N HIS A 784 -13.25 -16.50 -4.18
CA HIS A 784 -13.62 -15.36 -4.99
C HIS A 784 -12.59 -14.22 -4.89
N TYR A 785 -12.08 -13.96 -3.68
CA TYR A 785 -11.11 -12.90 -3.41
C TYR A 785 -9.67 -13.42 -3.29
N PRO A 786 -8.65 -12.63 -3.67
CA PRO A 786 -8.74 -11.36 -4.41
C PRO A 786 -9.17 -11.61 -5.86
N ASN A 787 -10.10 -10.80 -6.38
CA ASN A 787 -10.54 -10.87 -7.76
C ASN A 787 -9.96 -9.68 -8.53
N GLY A 788 -8.91 -9.94 -9.34
CA GLY A 788 -7.98 -8.93 -9.81
C GLY A 788 -8.47 -7.95 -10.87
N SER A 789 -9.68 -8.05 -11.41
CA SER A 789 -10.08 -7.17 -12.51
C SER A 789 -11.04 -6.06 -12.12
N ASN A 790 -11.79 -6.19 -11.03
CA ASN A 790 -12.82 -5.22 -10.66
C ASN A 790 -13.06 -5.09 -9.15
N CYS A 791 -12.17 -5.59 -8.26
CA CYS A 791 -12.40 -5.62 -6.83
C CYS A 791 -11.30 -4.93 -6.03
N ASP A 792 -11.68 -4.01 -5.14
CA ASP A 792 -10.75 -3.36 -4.24
C ASP A 792 -10.44 -4.19 -2.96
N VAL A 793 -11.09 -5.37 -2.79
CA VAL A 793 -10.72 -6.36 -1.76
C VAL A 793 -9.52 -7.18 -2.24
N THR A 794 -8.39 -6.52 -2.31
CA THR A 794 -7.13 -7.06 -2.83
C THR A 794 -6.25 -7.68 -1.75
N THR A 795 -6.52 -7.37 -0.49
CA THR A 795 -5.81 -7.91 0.67
C THR A 795 -6.79 -8.50 1.67
N VAL A 796 -6.33 -9.42 2.50
CA VAL A 796 -7.18 -10.13 3.46
C VAL A 796 -7.73 -9.21 4.55
N GLU A 797 -7.01 -8.15 4.91
CA GLU A 797 -7.41 -7.13 5.87
C GLU A 797 -8.70 -6.43 5.46
N LYS A 798 -9.00 -6.43 4.19
CA LYS A 798 -10.22 -5.82 3.65
C LYS A 798 -11.43 -6.75 3.73
N THR A 799 -11.26 -8.03 4.12
CA THR A 799 -12.39 -8.95 4.31
C THR A 799 -13.14 -8.67 5.59
N TRP A 800 -14.46 -8.94 5.59
CA TRP A 800 -15.29 -8.68 6.76
C TRP A 800 -14.86 -9.47 8.00
N TRP A 801 -14.50 -10.73 7.84
CA TRP A 801 -14.11 -11.58 8.97
C TRP A 801 -12.73 -11.20 9.53
N TYR A 802 -11.80 -10.77 8.69
CA TYR A 802 -10.51 -10.25 9.17
C TYR A 802 -10.72 -8.99 10.02
N ARG A 803 -11.52 -8.04 9.49
CA ARG A 803 -11.86 -6.82 10.22
C ARG A 803 -12.58 -7.11 11.53
N LEU A 804 -13.58 -8.02 11.52
CA LEU A 804 -14.26 -8.43 12.76
C LEU A 804 -13.26 -8.91 13.81
N ILE A 805 -12.37 -9.84 13.43
CA ILE A 805 -11.45 -10.52 14.35
C ILE A 805 -10.30 -9.61 14.81
N TYR A 806 -9.70 -8.82 13.91
CA TYR A 806 -8.45 -8.12 14.19
C TYR A 806 -8.58 -6.60 14.33
N ASP A 807 -9.65 -5.99 13.77
CA ASP A 807 -9.85 -4.55 13.88
C ASP A 807 -10.90 -4.20 14.97
N TYR A 808 -11.95 -5.03 15.12
CA TYR A 808 -13.04 -4.75 16.04
C TYR A 808 -12.94 -5.51 17.38
N MET A 809 -12.70 -6.83 17.35
CA MET A 809 -12.53 -7.60 18.58
C MET A 809 -11.16 -7.33 19.22
N GLN A 810 -11.14 -7.10 20.55
CA GLN A 810 -9.90 -6.69 21.25
C GLN A 810 -8.93 -7.84 21.49
N ASN A 811 -9.45 -9.07 21.61
CA ASN A 811 -8.64 -10.25 21.97
C ASN A 811 -9.17 -11.50 21.25
N ALA A 812 -8.97 -11.54 19.92
CA ALA A 812 -9.43 -12.64 19.10
C ALA A 812 -8.40 -13.05 18.03
N VAL A 813 -8.49 -14.30 17.59
CA VAL A 813 -7.67 -14.85 16.49
C VAL A 813 -8.52 -15.73 15.58
N LEU A 814 -8.19 -15.76 14.29
CA LEU A 814 -8.81 -16.71 13.36
C LEU A 814 -8.34 -18.12 13.69
N ASP A 815 -9.28 -19.03 14.01
CA ASP A 815 -9.01 -20.44 14.17
C ASP A 815 -9.01 -21.16 12.80
N MET A 816 -10.10 -21.02 12.04
CA MET A 816 -10.21 -21.62 10.71
C MET A 816 -11.23 -20.88 9.84
N ASN A 817 -10.97 -20.76 8.55
CA ASN A 817 -11.94 -20.28 7.56
C ASN A 817 -12.27 -21.40 6.58
N LEU A 818 -13.46 -21.98 6.68
CA LEU A 818 -13.99 -23.04 5.81
C LEU A 818 -14.88 -22.52 4.68
N SER A 819 -14.74 -21.28 4.26
CA SER A 819 -15.54 -20.72 3.18
C SER A 819 -15.13 -21.31 1.83
N PHE A 820 -16.10 -21.48 0.92
CA PHE A 820 -15.88 -22.03 -0.43
C PHE A 820 -16.75 -21.27 -1.44
N SER A 821 -16.12 -20.75 -2.49
CA SER A 821 -16.84 -19.99 -3.52
C SER A 821 -17.88 -20.87 -4.23
N ASN A 822 -19.07 -20.31 -4.40
CA ASN A 822 -20.21 -20.95 -5.05
C ASN A 822 -20.84 -22.14 -4.30
N SER A 823 -20.47 -22.36 -3.03
CA SER A 823 -21.03 -23.43 -2.22
C SER A 823 -22.42 -23.09 -1.66
N THR A 824 -23.23 -24.13 -1.45
CA THR A 824 -24.56 -24.06 -0.84
C THR A 824 -24.54 -24.58 0.60
N VAL A 825 -25.51 -24.17 1.39
CA VAL A 825 -25.78 -24.78 2.70
C VAL A 825 -26.40 -26.15 2.50
N THR A 826 -27.33 -26.28 1.55
CA THR A 826 -28.02 -27.48 1.16
C THR A 826 -27.05 -28.49 0.51
N GLU A 827 -27.24 -29.76 0.75
CA GLU A 827 -26.49 -30.79 0.07
C GLU A 827 -26.60 -30.63 -1.46
N ASN A 828 -25.48 -30.54 -2.13
CA ASN A 828 -25.41 -30.52 -3.58
C ASN A 828 -25.07 -31.90 -4.12
N SER A 829 -26.07 -32.79 -4.10
CA SER A 829 -25.97 -34.19 -4.53
C SER A 829 -26.58 -34.44 -5.91
N ASP A 830 -26.96 -33.41 -6.69
CA ASP A 830 -27.53 -33.60 -8.03
C ASP A 830 -26.47 -34.27 -8.93
N PRO A 831 -26.75 -35.51 -9.40
CA PRO A 831 -25.81 -36.24 -10.25
C PRO A 831 -25.51 -35.57 -11.59
N ASN A 832 -26.30 -34.58 -12.02
CA ASN A 832 -26.02 -33.78 -13.21
C ASN A 832 -24.93 -32.71 -12.97
N ASN A 833 -24.61 -32.45 -11.72
CA ASN A 833 -23.62 -31.42 -11.30
C ASN A 833 -22.29 -32.01 -10.84
N THR A 834 -22.06 -33.32 -10.93
CA THR A 834 -20.83 -33.97 -10.47
C THR A 834 -19.54 -33.48 -11.10
N GLY A 835 -19.61 -32.80 -12.24
CA GLY A 835 -18.47 -32.12 -12.91
C GLY A 835 -18.21 -30.70 -12.46
N GLN A 836 -19.02 -30.12 -11.61
CA GLN A 836 -18.85 -28.77 -11.12
C GLN A 836 -17.93 -28.74 -9.91
N TYR A 837 -17.10 -27.70 -9.82
CA TYR A 837 -16.07 -27.59 -8.76
C TYR A 837 -16.64 -27.42 -7.35
N TRP A 838 -17.90 -27.01 -7.20
CA TRP A 838 -18.58 -26.89 -5.89
C TRP A 838 -19.33 -28.15 -5.44
N TYR A 839 -19.43 -29.14 -6.30
CA TYR A 839 -20.14 -30.40 -5.97
C TYR A 839 -19.49 -31.14 -4.79
N GLY A 840 -20.28 -31.49 -3.78
CA GLY A 840 -19.80 -32.15 -2.57
C GLY A 840 -19.10 -31.21 -1.57
N HIS A 841 -19.14 -29.87 -1.79
CA HIS A 841 -18.58 -28.88 -0.88
C HIS A 841 -19.66 -28.04 -0.19
N ASP A 842 -20.79 -28.62 0.14
CA ASP A 842 -21.79 -27.97 1.01
C ASP A 842 -21.26 -27.76 2.44
N PHE A 843 -21.97 -26.95 3.23
CA PHE A 843 -21.50 -26.58 4.57
C PHE A 843 -21.35 -27.76 5.52
N CYS A 844 -22.28 -28.74 5.50
CA CYS A 844 -22.21 -29.93 6.35
C CYS A 844 -21.01 -30.80 5.97
N SER A 845 -20.81 -31.05 4.68
CA SER A 845 -19.69 -31.83 4.17
C SER A 845 -18.34 -31.22 4.54
N ARG A 846 -18.18 -29.91 4.39
CA ARG A 846 -16.94 -29.21 4.78
C ARG A 846 -16.68 -29.22 6.28
N PHE A 847 -17.74 -29.09 7.09
CA PHE A 847 -17.61 -29.20 8.55
C PHE A 847 -17.10 -30.57 8.98
N VAL A 848 -17.64 -31.66 8.41
CA VAL A 848 -17.18 -33.02 8.67
C VAL A 848 -15.76 -33.23 8.13
N GLU A 849 -15.51 -32.88 6.89
CA GLU A 849 -14.21 -33.03 6.25
C GLU A 849 -13.05 -32.36 7.01
N CYS A 850 -13.30 -31.18 7.59
CA CYS A 850 -12.33 -30.45 8.38
C CYS A 850 -12.45 -30.71 9.88
N ASN A 851 -13.00 -31.85 10.23
CA ASN A 851 -13.06 -32.35 11.59
C ASN A 851 -13.64 -31.36 12.61
N GLY A 852 -14.71 -30.68 12.19
CA GLY A 852 -15.43 -29.74 13.04
C GLY A 852 -14.81 -28.35 13.21
N MET A 853 -14.04 -27.87 12.26
CA MET A 853 -13.54 -26.46 12.24
C MET A 853 -12.54 -26.08 13.34
N GLY A 854 -11.70 -26.97 13.79
CA GLY A 854 -10.68 -26.65 14.79
C GLY A 854 -11.19 -26.67 16.23
N ARG A 855 -10.87 -25.65 17.02
CA ARG A 855 -11.31 -25.49 18.42
C ARG A 855 -11.84 -24.05 18.65
N PRO A 856 -12.91 -23.67 18.00
CA PRO A 856 -13.44 -22.31 18.11
C PRO A 856 -14.16 -22.10 19.45
N ASP A 857 -14.02 -20.87 19.97
CA ASP A 857 -14.94 -20.30 20.97
C ASP A 857 -16.18 -19.70 20.30
N ILE A 858 -16.00 -19.26 19.05
CA ILE A 858 -17.02 -18.59 18.24
C ILE A 858 -17.01 -19.17 16.83
N ILE A 859 -18.18 -19.50 16.29
CA ILE A 859 -18.36 -19.85 14.88
C ILE A 859 -19.27 -18.83 14.22
N VAL A 860 -18.85 -18.30 13.07
CA VAL A 860 -19.68 -17.38 12.28
C VAL A 860 -20.05 -18.04 10.95
N ILE A 861 -21.34 -18.10 10.67
CA ILE A 861 -21.91 -18.75 9.48
C ILE A 861 -22.44 -17.66 8.55
N HIS A 862 -21.98 -17.63 7.29
CA HIS A 862 -22.46 -16.72 6.26
C HIS A 862 -22.78 -17.49 4.97
N GLY A 863 -24.05 -17.88 4.78
CA GLY A 863 -24.48 -18.70 3.65
C GLY A 863 -25.96 -18.56 3.32
N GLY A 864 -26.39 -19.23 2.26
CA GLY A 864 -27.75 -19.18 1.72
C GLY A 864 -27.89 -18.38 0.43
N THR A 865 -26.89 -17.56 0.10
CA THR A 865 -26.88 -16.77 -1.15
C THR A 865 -26.91 -17.66 -2.39
N ASN A 866 -26.09 -18.70 -2.44
CA ASN A 866 -26.04 -19.63 -3.55
C ASN A 866 -27.24 -20.59 -3.58
N ASP A 867 -27.78 -20.97 -2.41
CA ASP A 867 -29.04 -21.73 -2.33
C ASP A 867 -30.19 -20.97 -2.98
N TYR A 868 -30.25 -19.65 -2.78
CA TYR A 868 -31.23 -18.78 -3.45
C TYR A 868 -30.93 -18.58 -4.94
N GLY A 869 -29.66 -18.43 -5.29
CA GLY A 869 -29.19 -18.09 -6.65
C GLY A 869 -29.28 -19.25 -7.63
N HIS A 870 -28.87 -20.45 -7.22
CA HIS A 870 -28.67 -21.59 -8.14
C HIS A 870 -29.97 -22.23 -8.62
N ASN A 871 -31.00 -22.34 -7.76
CA ASN A 871 -32.33 -22.82 -8.11
C ASN A 871 -32.35 -24.16 -8.89
N TYR A 872 -31.52 -25.12 -8.46
CA TYR A 872 -31.40 -26.44 -9.09
C TYR A 872 -32.47 -27.46 -8.65
N GLY A 873 -33.62 -26.99 -8.18
CA GLY A 873 -34.68 -27.86 -7.64
C GLY A 873 -34.57 -28.08 -6.14
N GLU A 874 -33.62 -27.45 -5.48
CA GLU A 874 -33.45 -27.47 -4.03
C GLU A 874 -34.69 -26.88 -3.35
N GLN A 875 -35.04 -27.47 -2.20
CA GLN A 875 -36.21 -27.09 -1.40
C GLN A 875 -35.80 -26.43 -0.09
N LEU A 876 -36.58 -25.49 0.34
CA LEU A 876 -36.45 -24.88 1.67
C LEU A 876 -36.70 -25.89 2.79
N ALA A 877 -37.76 -26.69 2.59
CA ALA A 877 -38.15 -27.91 3.34
C ALA A 877 -39.04 -28.78 2.43
N PRO A 878 -39.37 -30.04 2.77
CA PRO A 878 -40.24 -30.85 1.94
C PRO A 878 -41.55 -30.14 1.59
N GLY A 879 -41.77 -29.91 0.26
CA GLY A 879 -42.91 -29.18 -0.27
C GLY A 879 -42.81 -27.65 -0.27
N TYR A 880 -41.69 -27.05 0.16
CA TYR A 880 -41.47 -25.62 0.18
C TYR A 880 -40.30 -25.25 -0.76
N THR A 881 -40.57 -24.35 -1.70
CA THR A 881 -39.54 -23.91 -2.65
C THR A 881 -38.58 -22.90 -2.03
N MET A 882 -37.34 -22.87 -2.49
CA MET A 882 -36.28 -21.98 -2.01
C MET A 882 -36.64 -20.50 -2.07
N ARG A 883 -37.47 -20.11 -3.02
CA ARG A 883 -37.97 -18.72 -3.22
C ARG A 883 -39.36 -18.48 -2.66
N GLY A 884 -39.95 -19.48 -2.00
CA GLY A 884 -41.29 -19.47 -1.45
C GLY A 884 -41.37 -18.90 -0.04
N ALA A 885 -42.57 -19.07 0.58
CA ALA A 885 -42.77 -18.75 1.98
C ALA A 885 -42.02 -19.75 2.90
N ALA A 886 -41.72 -19.31 4.12
CA ALA A 886 -41.13 -20.18 5.13
C ALA A 886 -42.04 -21.38 5.45
N PRO A 887 -41.43 -22.52 5.85
CA PRO A 887 -42.19 -23.69 6.32
C PRO A 887 -43.08 -23.38 7.53
N ALA A 888 -44.16 -24.11 7.65
CA ALA A 888 -45.02 -24.04 8.84
C ALA A 888 -44.24 -24.56 10.08
N LYS A 889 -44.66 -24.05 11.28
CA LYS A 889 -44.02 -24.47 12.54
C LYS A 889 -43.91 -25.98 12.74
N SER A 890 -44.95 -26.74 12.34
CA SER A 890 -44.95 -28.20 12.47
C SER A 890 -43.84 -28.88 11.65
N VAL A 891 -43.38 -28.26 10.55
CA VAL A 891 -42.25 -28.79 9.76
C VAL A 891 -40.94 -28.59 10.52
N PHE A 892 -40.75 -27.43 11.09
CA PHE A 892 -39.57 -27.15 11.95
C PHE A 892 -39.58 -28.07 13.18
N ASP A 893 -40.74 -28.25 13.86
CA ASP A 893 -40.86 -29.13 15.03
C ASP A 893 -40.43 -30.55 14.73
N ALA A 894 -40.77 -31.07 13.53
CA ALA A 894 -40.33 -32.40 13.08
C ALA A 894 -38.80 -32.48 12.85
N ILE A 895 -38.24 -31.48 12.12
CA ILE A 895 -36.80 -31.43 11.84
C ILE A 895 -36.00 -31.31 13.15
N PHE A 896 -36.46 -30.51 14.10
CA PHE A 896 -35.82 -30.34 15.40
C PHE A 896 -35.91 -31.59 16.26
N ALA A 897 -37.03 -32.31 16.25
CA ALA A 897 -37.17 -33.52 17.01
C ALA A 897 -36.13 -34.60 16.62
N ASP A 898 -35.87 -34.74 15.32
CA ASP A 898 -34.86 -35.68 14.80
C ASP A 898 -33.45 -35.23 15.21
N ALA A 899 -33.14 -33.92 15.07
CA ALA A 899 -31.82 -33.41 15.39
C ALA A 899 -31.53 -33.42 16.91
N ASP A 900 -32.51 -33.10 17.74
CA ASP A 900 -32.38 -33.07 19.21
C ASP A 900 -32.25 -34.46 19.81
N ALA A 901 -32.72 -35.47 19.09
CA ALA A 901 -32.51 -36.85 19.46
C ALA A 901 -31.05 -37.30 19.37
N CYS A 902 -30.25 -36.67 18.52
CA CYS A 902 -28.80 -36.95 18.36
C CYS A 902 -28.04 -36.58 19.65
N LYS A 903 -27.27 -37.49 20.19
CA LYS A 903 -26.44 -37.32 21.38
C LYS A 903 -24.94 -37.29 21.09
N THR A 904 -24.54 -37.78 19.94
CA THR A 904 -23.17 -37.79 19.48
C THR A 904 -23.06 -37.10 18.11
N ILE A 905 -21.83 -36.71 17.74
CA ILE A 905 -21.57 -36.12 16.42
C ILE A 905 -21.87 -37.17 15.32
N ALA A 906 -21.55 -38.42 15.54
CA ALA A 906 -21.84 -39.54 14.60
C ALA A 906 -23.35 -39.70 14.36
N ASP A 907 -24.20 -39.50 15.36
CA ASP A 907 -25.66 -39.49 15.15
C ASP A 907 -26.07 -38.36 14.24
N ALA A 908 -25.53 -37.13 14.50
CA ALA A 908 -25.85 -35.93 13.74
C ALA A 908 -25.32 -35.98 12.30
N GLU A 909 -24.19 -36.63 12.06
CA GLU A 909 -23.65 -36.84 10.70
C GLU A 909 -24.59 -37.67 9.81
N ASN A 910 -25.44 -38.51 10.40
CA ASN A 910 -26.43 -39.33 9.69
C ASN A 910 -27.77 -38.63 9.47
N LEU A 911 -27.97 -37.40 9.97
CA LEU A 911 -29.21 -36.63 9.73
C LEU A 911 -29.39 -36.32 8.23
N ASP A 912 -30.67 -36.26 7.83
CA ASP A 912 -31.03 -35.73 6.51
C ASP A 912 -30.54 -34.29 6.31
N PHE A 913 -30.06 -33.96 5.15
CA PHE A 913 -29.64 -32.63 4.74
C PHE A 913 -30.00 -32.30 3.29
N SER A 914 -31.02 -32.96 2.77
CA SER A 914 -31.52 -32.79 1.41
C SER A 914 -32.25 -31.46 1.16
N THR A 915 -32.62 -30.71 2.21
CA THR A 915 -33.26 -29.40 2.11
C THR A 915 -32.51 -28.39 2.97
N PHE A 916 -32.74 -27.10 2.69
CA PHE A 916 -32.07 -26.01 3.41
C PHE A 916 -32.27 -26.07 4.92
N CYS A 917 -33.53 -26.26 5.38
CA CYS A 917 -33.83 -26.34 6.81
C CYS A 917 -33.18 -27.55 7.47
N HIS A 918 -33.16 -28.71 6.79
CA HIS A 918 -32.49 -29.93 7.31
C HIS A 918 -30.97 -29.67 7.40
N SER A 919 -30.35 -29.15 6.33
CA SER A 919 -28.90 -28.88 6.29
C SER A 919 -28.47 -27.86 7.34
N TYR A 920 -29.20 -26.75 7.47
CA TYR A 920 -28.88 -25.72 8.45
C TYR A 920 -29.05 -26.22 9.90
N THR A 921 -30.12 -27.02 10.16
CA THR A 921 -30.36 -27.67 11.46
C THR A 921 -29.26 -28.69 11.80
N LYS A 922 -28.93 -29.58 10.85
CA LYS A 922 -27.83 -30.53 10.98
C LYS A 922 -26.51 -29.82 11.30
N LEU A 923 -26.19 -28.76 10.58
CA LEU A 923 -24.95 -28.00 10.77
C LEU A 923 -24.84 -27.44 12.20
N LEU A 924 -25.88 -26.73 12.68
CA LEU A 924 -25.88 -26.18 14.04
C LEU A 924 -25.81 -27.28 15.10
N ARG A 925 -26.53 -28.38 14.91
CA ARG A 925 -26.50 -29.50 15.84
C ARG A 925 -25.11 -30.14 15.91
N MET A 926 -24.46 -30.38 14.76
CA MET A 926 -23.10 -30.90 14.72
C MET A 926 -22.10 -29.96 15.40
N MET A 927 -22.24 -28.63 15.18
CA MET A 927 -21.39 -27.63 15.83
C MET A 927 -21.49 -27.69 17.36
N GLN A 928 -22.69 -27.73 17.90
CA GLN A 928 -22.92 -27.83 19.35
C GLN A 928 -22.42 -29.13 19.97
N LEU A 929 -22.60 -30.25 19.27
CA LEU A 929 -22.12 -31.55 19.75
C LEU A 929 -20.58 -31.62 19.70
N ARG A 930 -19.96 -31.04 18.67
CA ARG A 930 -18.51 -31.03 18.51
C ARG A 930 -17.83 -30.06 19.49
N HIS A 931 -18.45 -28.92 19.70
CA HIS A 931 -17.93 -27.81 20.52
C HIS A 931 -18.94 -27.36 21.57
N PRO A 932 -19.10 -28.15 22.67
CA PRO A 932 -20.05 -27.75 23.72
C PRO A 932 -19.77 -26.37 24.26
N GLY A 933 -20.78 -25.49 24.24
CA GLY A 933 -20.67 -24.10 24.70
C GLY A 933 -20.14 -23.11 23.68
N VAL A 934 -19.88 -23.53 22.44
CA VAL A 934 -19.48 -22.62 21.36
C VAL A 934 -20.55 -21.55 21.09
N LYS A 935 -20.12 -20.30 20.90
CA LYS A 935 -20.99 -19.21 20.46
C LYS A 935 -21.17 -19.29 18.95
N ILE A 936 -22.41 -19.30 18.48
CA ILE A 936 -22.70 -19.39 17.03
C ILE A 936 -23.39 -18.11 16.59
N VAL A 937 -22.88 -17.49 15.53
CA VAL A 937 -23.46 -16.32 14.85
C VAL A 937 -23.90 -16.74 13.44
N CYS A 938 -25.16 -16.49 13.12
CA CYS A 938 -25.73 -16.73 11.81
C CYS A 938 -25.94 -15.41 11.09
N ILE A 939 -25.30 -15.19 9.95
CA ILE A 939 -25.49 -13.99 9.14
C ILE A 939 -26.57 -14.28 8.09
N ILE A 940 -27.61 -13.48 8.06
CA ILE A 940 -28.59 -13.44 6.98
C ILE A 940 -28.05 -12.48 5.94
N GLY A 941 -27.64 -13.02 4.78
CA GLY A 941 -27.10 -12.23 3.66
C GLY A 941 -28.16 -11.33 3.02
N ASP A 942 -27.72 -10.30 2.33
CA ASP A 942 -28.56 -9.34 1.62
C ASP A 942 -29.24 -9.90 0.36
N SER A 943 -28.85 -11.07 -0.10
CA SER A 943 -29.27 -11.72 -1.34
C SER A 943 -30.03 -13.03 -1.11
N VAL A 944 -30.79 -13.17 -0.04
CA VAL A 944 -31.61 -14.34 0.25
C VAL A 944 -33.11 -14.02 0.24
N SER A 945 -33.96 -15.06 0.11
CA SER A 945 -35.42 -14.91 0.20
C SER A 945 -35.91 -14.71 1.62
N ALA A 946 -37.12 -14.13 1.76
CA ALA A 946 -37.77 -14.04 3.06
C ALA A 946 -38.01 -15.42 3.70
N GLY A 947 -38.18 -16.46 2.90
CA GLY A 947 -38.28 -17.84 3.38
C GLY A 947 -36.98 -18.33 4.00
N ILE A 948 -35.84 -18.12 3.31
CA ILE A 948 -34.49 -18.43 3.85
C ILE A 948 -34.22 -17.62 5.12
N GLN A 949 -34.53 -16.34 5.11
CA GLN A 949 -34.37 -15.47 6.29
C GLN A 949 -35.11 -16.06 7.50
N THR A 950 -36.39 -16.41 7.33
CA THR A 950 -37.22 -16.99 8.40
C THR A 950 -36.68 -18.34 8.85
N CYS A 951 -36.16 -19.17 7.92
CA CYS A 951 -35.53 -20.44 8.26
C CYS A 951 -34.29 -20.25 9.13
N ILE A 952 -33.36 -19.39 8.72
CA ILE A 952 -32.14 -19.10 9.50
C ILE A 952 -32.51 -18.59 10.90
N GLN A 953 -33.44 -17.61 10.99
CA GLN A 953 -33.88 -17.06 12.26
C GLN A 953 -34.51 -18.13 13.17
N THR A 954 -35.44 -18.93 12.63
CA THR A 954 -36.16 -19.96 13.43
C THR A 954 -35.20 -21.03 13.94
N ILE A 955 -34.26 -21.48 13.10
CA ILE A 955 -33.30 -22.51 13.47
C ILE A 955 -32.28 -21.97 14.47
N ALA A 956 -31.78 -20.74 14.24
CA ALA A 956 -30.86 -20.08 15.17
C ALA A 956 -31.50 -19.88 16.56
N ASP A 957 -32.74 -19.42 16.61
CA ASP A 957 -33.48 -19.24 17.87
C ASP A 957 -33.64 -20.57 18.65
N HIS A 958 -33.95 -21.67 17.95
CA HIS A 958 -34.06 -23.01 18.55
C HIS A 958 -32.76 -23.48 19.20
N TYR A 959 -31.62 -23.23 18.55
CA TYR A 959 -30.29 -23.65 19.06
C TYR A 959 -29.57 -22.56 19.87
N GLY A 960 -30.21 -21.43 20.16
CA GLY A 960 -29.63 -20.34 20.96
C GLY A 960 -28.50 -19.59 20.25
N ALA A 961 -28.38 -19.72 18.91
CA ALA A 961 -27.45 -18.94 18.11
C ALA A 961 -27.92 -17.48 17.95
N LYS A 962 -27.00 -16.56 17.74
CA LYS A 962 -27.31 -15.17 17.45
C LYS A 962 -27.44 -14.94 15.95
N VAL A 963 -28.32 -14.01 15.57
CA VAL A 963 -28.54 -13.66 14.16
C VAL A 963 -28.16 -12.22 13.91
N VAL A 964 -27.44 -11.97 12.82
CA VAL A 964 -27.19 -10.64 12.27
C VAL A 964 -27.83 -10.56 10.88
N ASP A 965 -28.85 -9.69 10.77
CA ASP A 965 -29.67 -9.58 9.56
C ASP A 965 -29.22 -8.40 8.69
N LEU A 966 -28.59 -8.68 7.56
CA LEU A 966 -28.17 -7.67 6.58
C LEU A 966 -29.33 -7.20 5.70
N LEU A 967 -30.41 -7.99 5.56
CA LEU A 967 -31.62 -7.56 4.82
C LEU A 967 -32.37 -6.44 5.52
N ALA A 968 -32.27 -6.35 6.86
CA ALA A 968 -32.94 -5.30 7.64
C ALA A 968 -32.37 -3.90 7.39
N VAL A 969 -31.28 -3.76 6.64
CA VAL A 969 -30.62 -2.47 6.39
C VAL A 969 -31.09 -1.91 5.06
N ASN A 970 -31.96 -0.88 5.11
CA ASN A 970 -32.40 -0.15 3.91
C ASN A 970 -31.19 0.48 3.20
N GLY A 971 -31.07 0.24 1.89
CA GLY A 971 -30.03 0.82 1.05
C GLY A 971 -28.64 0.18 1.21
N PHE A 972 -28.51 -0.92 1.95
CA PHE A 972 -27.25 -1.65 2.07
C PHE A 972 -26.68 -1.97 0.69
N ARG A 973 -27.47 -2.56 -0.18
CA ARG A 973 -27.09 -2.92 -1.52
C ARG A 973 -26.71 -1.70 -2.36
N ASP A 974 -27.49 -0.62 -2.28
CA ASP A 974 -27.28 0.62 -3.03
C ASP A 974 -26.02 1.39 -2.55
N THR A 975 -25.72 1.34 -1.28
CA THR A 975 -24.60 2.08 -0.67
C THR A 975 -23.26 1.37 -0.82
N VAL A 976 -23.27 0.03 -0.82
CA VAL A 976 -22.10 -0.83 -0.73
C VAL A 976 -21.66 -1.36 -2.08
N TYR A 977 -22.61 -1.59 -2.99
CA TYR A 977 -22.35 -2.16 -4.31
C TYR A 977 -22.31 -1.15 -5.46
N GLN A 978 -22.55 0.13 -5.19
CA GLN A 978 -22.69 1.15 -6.23
C GLN A 978 -21.45 1.39 -7.07
N THR A 979 -20.29 1.01 -6.63
CA THR A 979 -19.11 1.61 -7.25
C THR A 979 -18.27 0.68 -8.11
N LYS A 980 -18.32 -0.65 -8.00
CA LYS A 980 -17.24 -1.41 -8.67
C LYS A 980 -17.46 -2.87 -9.04
N TYR A 981 -18.65 -3.49 -8.88
CA TYR A 981 -18.66 -4.93 -8.92
C TYR A 981 -19.57 -5.61 -9.87
N ASP A 982 -19.29 -6.92 -9.93
CA ASP A 982 -19.81 -7.84 -10.91
C ASP A 982 -21.27 -7.51 -11.31
N THR A 983 -21.67 -7.83 -12.51
CA THR A 983 -22.99 -7.52 -13.06
C THR A 983 -24.16 -8.04 -12.23
N GLY A 984 -23.88 -8.82 -11.16
CA GLY A 984 -24.86 -9.42 -10.25
C GLY A 984 -24.99 -8.71 -8.89
N HIS A 985 -24.11 -7.79 -8.54
CA HIS A 985 -24.11 -7.10 -7.23
C HIS A 985 -24.15 -8.03 -6.01
N VAL A 986 -23.42 -9.16 -6.05
CA VAL A 986 -23.43 -10.18 -5.00
C VAL A 986 -22.23 -10.05 -4.05
N HIS A 987 -21.09 -9.57 -4.57
CA HIS A 987 -19.83 -9.55 -3.84
C HIS A 987 -19.49 -8.15 -3.34
N PRO A 988 -19.37 -7.95 -2.00
CA PRO A 988 -19.05 -6.66 -1.41
C PRO A 988 -17.65 -6.14 -1.78
N ASP A 989 -17.52 -4.83 -1.91
CA ASP A 989 -16.24 -4.11 -1.91
C ASP A 989 -15.69 -3.96 -0.47
N SER A 990 -14.54 -3.28 -0.31
CA SER A 990 -13.95 -3.09 1.03
C SER A 990 -14.84 -2.31 1.99
N ASN A 991 -15.70 -1.41 1.49
CA ASN A 991 -16.66 -0.68 2.31
C ASN A 991 -17.78 -1.62 2.78
N GLY A 992 -18.29 -2.48 1.89
CA GLY A 992 -19.25 -3.50 2.22
C GLY A 992 -18.71 -4.53 3.21
N MET A 993 -17.49 -4.95 3.01
CA MET A 993 -16.81 -5.84 3.95
C MET A 993 -16.68 -5.20 5.33
N ASN A 994 -16.31 -3.92 5.40
CA ASN A 994 -16.24 -3.19 6.66
C ASN A 994 -17.62 -3.01 7.30
N PHE A 995 -18.64 -2.78 6.50
CA PHE A 995 -20.01 -2.66 6.99
C PHE A 995 -20.48 -3.96 7.66
N ILE A 996 -20.25 -5.12 7.06
CA ILE A 996 -20.59 -6.43 7.61
C ILE A 996 -19.90 -6.62 8.97
N ALA A 997 -18.59 -6.40 9.04
CA ALA A 997 -17.80 -6.53 10.25
C ALA A 997 -18.31 -5.59 11.37
N ASN A 998 -18.49 -4.31 11.04
CA ASN A 998 -18.99 -3.30 11.98
C ASN A 998 -20.38 -3.63 12.50
N LYS A 999 -21.30 -4.08 11.63
CA LYS A 999 -22.65 -4.46 12.04
C LYS A 999 -22.62 -5.64 13.00
N ILE A 1000 -21.84 -6.69 12.73
CA ILE A 1000 -21.69 -7.82 13.64
C ILE A 1000 -21.20 -7.35 15.02
N TYR A 1001 -20.15 -6.54 15.03
CA TYR A 1001 -19.55 -6.07 16.28
C TYR A 1001 -20.46 -5.08 17.04
N THR A 1002 -21.15 -4.20 16.32
CA THR A 1002 -22.09 -3.24 16.94
C THR A 1002 -23.26 -3.96 17.63
N GLU A 1003 -23.77 -5.03 17.03
CA GLU A 1003 -24.90 -5.79 17.57
C GLU A 1003 -24.49 -6.81 18.64
N LEU A 1004 -23.32 -7.44 18.47
CA LEU A 1004 -22.93 -8.61 19.26
C LEU A 1004 -21.59 -8.45 20.00
N GLY A 1005 -20.85 -7.35 19.81
CA GLY A 1005 -19.49 -7.18 20.34
C GLY A 1005 -19.35 -7.55 21.83
N PRO A 1006 -20.14 -6.98 22.75
CA PRO A 1006 -20.05 -7.36 24.17
C PRO A 1006 -20.26 -8.87 24.42
N TRP A 1007 -21.17 -9.49 23.71
CA TRP A 1007 -21.44 -10.92 23.83
C TRP A 1007 -20.30 -11.76 23.20
N LEU A 1008 -19.68 -11.29 22.12
CA LEU A 1008 -18.53 -11.98 21.51
C LEU A 1008 -17.32 -11.95 22.43
N GLU A 1009 -17.08 -10.86 23.12
CA GLU A 1009 -15.94 -10.66 24.04
C GLU A 1009 -16.09 -11.43 25.37
N GLU A 1010 -17.31 -11.70 25.86
CA GLU A 1010 -17.56 -12.57 26.99
C GLU A 1010 -17.00 -13.99 26.76
#